data_39488402fe26ba49dd9cf5b910dcae9a
#
_entry.id   39488402fe26ba49dd9cf5b910dcae9a
#
_cell.length_a   1.000
_cell.length_b   1.000
_cell.length_c   1.000
_cell.angle_alpha   90.00
_cell.angle_beta   90.00
_cell.angle_gamma   90.00
#
_symmetry.space_group_name_H-M   'P 1'
#
loop_
_entity.id
_entity.type
_entity.pdbx_description
1 polymer ?
#
loop_
_entity_poly.entity_id
_entity_poly.type
_entity_poly.pdbx_seq_one_letter_code
_entity_poly.pdbx_strand_id
1 'polypeptide(L)'
;MPFPFMHRFLPGCRRIAPRLALATLTALSLHAQWLAAQERELHWRRIDVEAHLDRDGVLHVKETQGIVFTGDWNGGERVFNFSSRQRLTFERMVRVDSATGRDVPMVEGNLDVVDGFDWTDSHTLRWRSRRPDDPPFLATERTYRLEFRYANILVPEGDGYRLDHDFAFTEHQGAVEAYTLRVTLDPVWRRPSDFTGEFGPVRLEPWYGFVVNIPLTYTGAGRPAGVVFGADASARYGVAGAFLIGLLALLVPFFRREAALGRFGAPLATEGVTNEWLQETVLRHRPEVVGAAWDARTGAAEVTSILARLEQEGKIRSRVETRKVLIFTQNTLHMELLVKRTALRDYEVALVDGLFFGGRTKVTSDEIRAHYSKSGFDPASRIDTTLAATVDRLTPGDEAPPAPLTWPTVVLILAGVACFAASIPSRPFDLPVALVATLASTVAYLVLMLPMARVWRDRVEGALAASLGFLIPVGALAGALLWVVVTGYERLGLLVLAGMALFALGLVRSVLSMAQWRHGPERLQLRRRMAAARRYFAQELARPEPRLKDEWLPWLIAFGLASHMDKWFTSFGGAARAAARTTSGTSSSSWSSSGSGSASGSSWSGMGGGGGFSGGGSSGMWVAAASSVAAGVSKPSSSSGGSSSSGGSSSGGGGGGGW
;
A
#
# COMPACT_ATOMS: atom_id res chain seq x y z
N MET A 1 -27.15 24.77 55.99
CA MET A 1 -26.64 25.34 57.25
C MET A 1 -25.64 26.44 56.94
N PRO A 2 -25.62 27.47 57.75
CA PRO A 2 -25.69 28.84 57.26
C PRO A 2 -24.43 29.68 57.50
N PHE A 3 -24.30 30.77 56.69
CA PHE A 3 -23.86 32.12 57.00
C PHE A 3 -22.86 32.38 58.17
N PRO A 4 -22.22 33.56 58.33
CA PRO A 4 -22.52 34.91 57.79
C PRO A 4 -21.32 35.90 57.58
N PHE A 5 -21.63 37.07 56.96
CA PHE A 5 -21.24 38.48 57.26
C PHE A 5 -19.76 38.95 57.15
N MET A 6 -19.41 40.04 56.47
CA MET A 6 -19.60 41.41 56.98
C MET A 6 -19.29 42.50 55.95
N HIS A 7 -20.17 43.54 55.96
CA HIS A 7 -20.05 44.84 55.32
C HIS A 7 -18.79 45.61 55.64
N ARG A 8 -18.34 46.49 54.70
CA ARG A 8 -18.10 47.93 55.02
C ARG A 8 -18.17 48.81 53.77
N PHE A 9 -18.91 49.90 53.91
CA PHE A 9 -19.20 51.00 53.04
C PHE A 9 -18.00 51.92 52.76
N LEU A 10 -17.99 52.54 51.54
CA LEU A 10 -17.58 53.93 51.36
C LEU A 10 -18.43 54.59 50.26
N PRO A 11 -18.94 55.77 50.43
CA PRO A 11 -19.84 56.48 49.53
C PRO A 11 -19.07 57.46 48.67
N GLY A 12 -19.40 57.62 47.38
CA GLY A 12 -18.92 58.73 46.60
C GLY A 12 -18.76 58.45 45.09
N CYS A 13 -19.85 58.09 44.38
CA CYS A 13 -19.88 58.19 42.89
C CYS A 13 -21.35 58.20 42.38
N ARG A 14 -22.14 59.15 42.82
CA ARG A 14 -23.57 59.19 42.45
C ARG A 14 -23.91 60.19 41.31
N ARG A 15 -22.95 60.55 40.42
CA ARG A 15 -23.23 61.47 39.29
C ARG A 15 -22.63 61.10 37.94
N ILE A 16 -22.01 59.94 37.76
CA ILE A 16 -21.42 59.54 36.49
C ILE A 16 -22.19 58.40 35.82
N ALA A 17 -23.04 57.66 36.55
CA ALA A 17 -23.74 56.46 36.05
C ALA A 17 -24.74 56.70 34.88
N PRO A 18 -25.52 57.81 34.78
CA PRO A 18 -26.49 57.94 33.70
C PRO A 18 -25.88 58.34 32.35
N ARG A 19 -24.67 58.96 32.32
CA ARG A 19 -24.02 59.38 31.07
C ARG A 19 -23.24 58.22 30.44
N LEU A 20 -22.70 57.29 31.22
CA LEU A 20 -22.06 56.06 30.70
C LEU A 20 -23.09 55.05 30.22
N ALA A 21 -24.25 54.95 30.89
CA ALA A 21 -25.30 54.00 30.43
C ALA A 21 -25.97 54.51 29.13
N LEU A 22 -26.09 55.82 28.90
CA LEU A 22 -26.61 56.33 27.63
C LEU A 22 -25.59 56.18 26.48
N ALA A 23 -24.30 56.36 26.74
CA ALA A 23 -23.24 56.16 25.75
C ALA A 23 -23.04 54.70 25.39
N THR A 24 -23.19 53.75 26.34
CA THR A 24 -23.15 52.32 26.06
C THR A 24 -24.41 51.85 25.35
N LEU A 25 -25.59 52.38 25.62
CA LEU A 25 -26.82 52.06 24.88
C LEU A 25 -26.78 52.59 23.44
N THR A 26 -26.25 53.80 23.20
CA THR A 26 -26.08 54.30 21.82
C THR A 26 -24.96 53.57 21.07
N ALA A 27 -23.88 53.18 21.74
CA ALA A 27 -22.86 52.34 21.12
C ALA A 27 -23.37 50.91 20.81
N LEU A 28 -24.19 50.32 21.69
CA LEU A 28 -24.84 49.04 21.43
C LEU A 28 -25.89 49.12 20.31
N SER A 29 -26.66 50.22 20.21
CA SER A 29 -27.62 50.40 19.14
C SER A 29 -26.95 50.67 17.78
N LEU A 30 -25.81 51.37 17.76
CA LEU A 30 -24.98 51.51 16.55
C LEU A 30 -24.29 50.17 16.14
N HIS A 31 -23.86 49.38 17.09
CA HIS A 31 -23.31 48.05 16.80
C HIS A 31 -24.39 47.03 16.41
N ALA A 32 -25.62 47.14 16.92
CA ALA A 32 -26.74 46.32 16.51
C ALA A 32 -27.21 46.63 15.08
N GLN A 33 -27.00 47.84 14.58
CA GLN A 33 -27.26 48.16 13.17
C GLN A 33 -26.16 47.64 12.22
N TRP A 34 -24.94 47.38 12.71
CA TRP A 34 -23.87 46.74 11.93
C TRP A 34 -23.92 45.22 11.96
N LEU A 35 -24.68 44.63 12.86
CA LEU A 35 -24.88 43.16 13.00
C LEU A 35 -26.18 42.65 12.37
N ALA A 36 -26.98 43.51 11.74
CA ALA A 36 -27.93 43.04 10.74
C ALA A 36 -27.12 42.64 9.50
N ALA A 37 -26.47 41.50 9.54
CA ALA A 37 -26.04 40.82 8.35
C ALA A 37 -27.27 40.81 7.44
N GLN A 38 -27.22 41.55 6.35
CA GLN A 38 -28.31 41.56 5.39
C GLN A 38 -28.55 40.13 4.98
N GLU A 39 -29.73 39.61 5.31
CA GLU A 39 -30.09 38.23 5.01
C GLU A 39 -29.97 38.06 3.52
N ARG A 40 -29.01 37.24 3.09
CA ARG A 40 -28.81 36.95 1.68
C ARG A 40 -29.86 35.95 1.26
N GLU A 41 -30.70 36.35 0.30
CA GLU A 41 -31.66 35.46 -0.32
C GLU A 41 -31.44 35.41 -1.82
N LEU A 42 -31.53 34.21 -2.39
CA LEU A 42 -31.42 33.97 -3.82
C LEU A 42 -32.44 32.91 -4.20
N HIS A 43 -33.27 33.22 -5.19
CA HIS A 43 -34.18 32.26 -5.79
C HIS A 43 -34.32 32.51 -7.29
N TRP A 44 -34.84 31.56 -8.03
CA TRP A 44 -35.09 31.71 -9.44
C TRP A 44 -36.58 31.98 -9.64
N ARG A 45 -36.93 33.13 -10.24
CA ARG A 45 -38.29 33.39 -10.68
C ARG A 45 -38.68 32.44 -11.80
N ARG A 46 -37.72 32.17 -12.69
CA ARG A 46 -37.91 31.18 -13.75
C ARG A 46 -36.61 30.59 -14.23
N ILE A 47 -36.70 29.37 -14.70
CA ILE A 47 -35.66 28.71 -15.51
C ILE A 47 -36.37 28.11 -16.73
N ASP A 48 -35.99 28.59 -17.90
CA ASP A 48 -36.52 28.07 -19.17
C ASP A 48 -35.40 27.35 -19.91
N VAL A 49 -35.56 26.05 -20.16
CA VAL A 49 -34.60 25.21 -20.83
C VAL A 49 -35.13 24.75 -22.19
N GLU A 50 -34.40 25.08 -23.25
CA GLU A 50 -34.61 24.57 -24.59
C GLU A 50 -33.47 23.61 -24.91
N ALA A 51 -33.76 22.32 -25.11
CA ALA A 51 -32.80 21.29 -25.43
C ALA A 51 -33.09 20.69 -26.80
N HIS A 52 -32.06 20.51 -27.62
CA HIS A 52 -32.14 19.90 -28.92
C HIS A 52 -31.12 18.78 -29.09
N LEU A 53 -31.59 17.56 -29.29
CA LEU A 53 -30.72 16.44 -29.62
C LEU A 53 -30.53 16.37 -31.13
N ASP A 54 -29.33 16.65 -31.60
CA ASP A 54 -29.04 16.63 -33.04
C ASP A 54 -28.85 15.20 -33.59
N ARG A 55 -28.67 15.11 -34.91
CA ARG A 55 -28.53 13.84 -35.64
C ARG A 55 -27.31 13.01 -35.19
N ASP A 56 -26.29 13.66 -34.67
CA ASP A 56 -25.06 13.03 -34.21
C ASP A 56 -25.14 12.57 -32.75
N GLY A 57 -26.24 12.89 -32.07
CA GLY A 57 -26.44 12.57 -30.64
C GLY A 57 -25.76 13.54 -29.69
N VAL A 58 -25.51 14.77 -30.15
CA VAL A 58 -25.06 15.88 -29.31
C VAL A 58 -26.29 16.63 -28.82
N LEU A 59 -26.34 16.90 -27.52
CA LEU A 59 -27.41 17.66 -26.89
C LEU A 59 -27.02 19.13 -26.81
N HIS A 60 -27.71 20.00 -27.56
CA HIS A 60 -27.57 21.44 -27.49
C HIS A 60 -28.56 21.99 -26.46
N VAL A 61 -28.08 22.80 -25.50
CA VAL A 61 -28.91 23.34 -24.43
C VAL A 61 -28.79 24.85 -24.42
N LYS A 62 -29.95 25.50 -24.36
CA LYS A 62 -30.09 26.93 -24.12
C LYS A 62 -30.91 27.11 -22.83
N GLU A 63 -30.26 27.57 -21.80
CA GLU A 63 -30.79 27.73 -20.46
C GLU A 63 -30.96 29.22 -20.17
N THR A 64 -32.17 29.67 -19.90
CA THR A 64 -32.46 31.05 -19.52
C THR A 64 -32.90 31.10 -18.06
N GLN A 65 -32.16 31.81 -17.22
CA GLN A 65 -32.38 31.92 -15.81
C GLN A 65 -32.76 33.37 -15.39
N GLY A 66 -33.93 33.54 -14.83
CA GLY A 66 -34.35 34.79 -14.14
C GLY A 66 -34.07 34.63 -12.65
N ILE A 67 -32.98 35.23 -12.17
CA ILE A 67 -32.52 35.10 -10.80
C ILE A 67 -32.88 36.36 -10.02
N VAL A 68 -33.49 36.19 -8.87
CA VAL A 68 -33.81 37.29 -7.93
C VAL A 68 -32.77 37.29 -6.81
N PHE A 69 -32.03 38.37 -6.71
CA PHE A 69 -31.02 38.60 -5.69
C PHE A 69 -31.52 39.54 -4.63
N THR A 70 -31.35 39.22 -3.35
CA THR A 70 -31.54 40.09 -2.19
C THR A 70 -30.28 40.04 -1.34
N GLY A 71 -29.74 41.20 -0.96
CA GLY A 71 -28.52 41.30 -0.16
C GLY A 71 -27.26 41.56 -0.99
N ASP A 72 -26.11 41.27 -0.43
CA ASP A 72 -24.79 41.66 -0.94
C ASP A 72 -24.13 40.59 -1.87
N TRP A 73 -24.94 39.91 -2.67
CA TRP A 73 -24.45 38.98 -3.71
C TRP A 73 -23.58 39.72 -4.74
N ASN A 74 -22.48 39.12 -5.13
CA ASN A 74 -21.63 39.63 -6.22
C ASN A 74 -22.11 39.17 -7.60
N GLY A 75 -22.73 38.01 -7.67
CA GLY A 75 -23.22 37.42 -8.90
C GLY A 75 -23.76 36.02 -8.68
N GLY A 76 -23.82 35.23 -9.76
CA GLY A 76 -24.28 33.85 -9.73
C GLY A 76 -23.23 32.87 -10.18
N GLU A 77 -23.51 31.59 -9.97
CA GLU A 77 -22.70 30.50 -10.47
C GLU A 77 -23.55 29.35 -11.01
N ARG A 78 -23.02 28.61 -11.94
CA ARG A 78 -23.61 27.40 -12.52
C ARG A 78 -22.62 26.26 -12.48
N VAL A 79 -22.90 25.24 -11.69
CA VAL A 79 -22.09 24.03 -11.61
C VAL A 79 -22.67 22.99 -12.56
N PHE A 80 -21.83 22.46 -13.45
CA PHE A 80 -22.22 21.47 -14.44
C PHE A 80 -21.83 20.07 -13.98
N ASN A 81 -22.80 19.20 -13.75
CA ASN A 81 -22.58 17.83 -13.42
C ASN A 81 -22.53 16.96 -14.69
N PHE A 82 -21.37 16.44 -15.03
CA PHE A 82 -21.22 15.52 -16.16
C PHE A 82 -20.18 14.44 -15.82
N SER A 83 -20.41 13.24 -16.34
CA SER A 83 -19.48 12.13 -16.15
C SER A 83 -18.18 12.35 -16.93
N SER A 84 -17.12 11.65 -16.54
CA SER A 84 -15.82 11.71 -17.23
C SER A 84 -15.86 11.38 -18.72
N ARG A 85 -16.97 10.83 -19.22
CA ARG A 85 -17.19 10.50 -20.63
C ARG A 85 -17.97 11.53 -21.40
N GLN A 86 -18.80 12.29 -20.70
CA GLN A 86 -19.53 13.40 -21.30
C GLN A 86 -18.55 14.53 -21.53
N ARG A 87 -18.74 15.25 -22.62
CA ARG A 87 -17.94 16.42 -22.93
C ARG A 87 -18.86 17.62 -23.03
N LEU A 88 -18.71 18.51 -22.06
CA LEU A 88 -19.33 19.82 -22.10
C LEU A 88 -18.51 20.74 -23.01
N THR A 89 -19.16 21.43 -23.91
CA THR A 89 -18.61 22.57 -24.66
C THR A 89 -19.49 23.76 -24.40
N PHE A 90 -18.96 24.76 -23.71
CA PHE A 90 -19.64 26.02 -23.46
C PHE A 90 -19.53 26.89 -24.71
N GLU A 91 -20.60 27.54 -25.12
CA GLU A 91 -20.63 28.32 -26.35
C GLU A 91 -20.69 29.82 -26.06
N ARG A 92 -21.62 30.26 -25.22
CA ARG A 92 -21.72 31.67 -24.84
C ARG A 92 -22.58 31.88 -23.60
N MET A 93 -22.41 33.07 -22.98
CA MET A 93 -23.30 33.61 -21.98
C MET A 93 -23.66 35.06 -22.30
N VAL A 94 -24.91 35.43 -22.09
CA VAL A 94 -25.38 36.80 -22.24
C VAL A 94 -26.26 37.17 -21.04
N ARG A 95 -26.28 38.45 -20.66
CA ARG A 95 -27.31 38.98 -19.80
C ARG A 95 -28.46 39.50 -20.70
N VAL A 96 -29.68 39.20 -20.36
CA VAL A 96 -30.88 39.73 -21.07
C VAL A 96 -31.29 41.01 -20.36
N ASP A 97 -31.29 42.11 -21.09
CA ASP A 97 -31.71 43.39 -20.56
C ASP A 97 -33.22 43.37 -20.32
N SER A 98 -33.64 43.62 -19.08
CA SER A 98 -35.07 43.52 -18.65
C SER A 98 -35.98 44.55 -19.27
N ALA A 99 -35.45 45.72 -19.67
CA ALA A 99 -36.25 46.79 -20.25
C ALA A 99 -36.47 46.63 -21.77
N THR A 100 -35.43 46.13 -22.45
CA THR A 100 -35.44 46.06 -23.93
C THR A 100 -35.59 44.62 -24.47
N GLY A 101 -35.36 43.59 -23.62
CA GLY A 101 -35.32 42.18 -24.03
C GLY A 101 -34.10 41.83 -24.89
N ARG A 102 -33.12 42.74 -25.03
CA ARG A 102 -31.95 42.54 -25.87
C ARG A 102 -30.85 41.81 -25.13
N ASP A 103 -30.09 40.99 -25.86
CA ASP A 103 -28.90 40.34 -25.35
C ASP A 103 -27.77 41.34 -25.17
N VAL A 104 -27.19 41.37 -23.98
CA VAL A 104 -25.98 42.11 -23.61
C VAL A 104 -24.85 41.05 -23.51
N PRO A 105 -23.87 41.10 -24.40
CA PRO A 105 -22.75 40.17 -24.36
C PRO A 105 -21.99 40.29 -23.03
N MET A 106 -21.61 39.13 -22.47
CA MET A 106 -20.74 39.08 -21.28
C MET A 106 -19.30 38.81 -21.68
N VAL A 107 -18.35 39.27 -20.83
CA VAL A 107 -16.90 39.17 -21.10
C VAL A 107 -16.33 37.94 -20.41
N GLU A 108 -15.76 37.02 -21.19
CA GLU A 108 -15.10 35.83 -20.66
C GLU A 108 -13.72 36.17 -20.06
N GLY A 109 -13.32 35.43 -19.01
CA GLY A 109 -12.01 35.51 -18.35
C GLY A 109 -11.82 36.71 -17.42
N ASN A 110 -12.89 37.43 -17.06
CA ASN A 110 -12.78 38.58 -16.16
C ASN A 110 -13.96 38.68 -15.17
N LEU A 111 -13.72 38.36 -13.92
CA LEU A 111 -14.70 38.50 -12.83
C LEU A 111 -14.60 39.83 -12.08
N ASP A 112 -13.72 40.77 -12.47
CA ASP A 112 -13.60 42.07 -11.81
C ASP A 112 -14.60 43.09 -12.35
N VAL A 113 -15.20 42.83 -13.50
CA VAL A 113 -16.16 43.70 -14.15
C VAL A 113 -17.59 43.12 -14.08
N VAL A 114 -18.60 43.98 -13.97
CA VAL A 114 -20.00 43.59 -14.10
C VAL A 114 -20.22 43.08 -15.53
N ASP A 115 -21.05 42.02 -15.68
CA ASP A 115 -21.25 41.27 -16.91
C ASP A 115 -19.97 40.54 -17.38
N GLY A 116 -19.02 40.28 -16.47
CA GLY A 116 -17.91 39.34 -16.67
C GLY A 116 -18.26 37.94 -16.18
N PHE A 117 -17.69 36.90 -16.80
CA PHE A 117 -17.78 35.52 -16.34
C PHE A 117 -16.46 34.79 -16.53
N ASP A 118 -16.22 33.75 -15.74
CA ASP A 118 -15.04 32.89 -15.85
C ASP A 118 -15.30 31.52 -15.23
N TRP A 119 -14.50 30.54 -15.63
CA TRP A 119 -14.46 29.22 -15.03
C TRP A 119 -13.58 29.23 -13.78
N THR A 120 -14.16 28.94 -12.63
CA THR A 120 -13.39 28.82 -11.37
C THR A 120 -12.74 27.45 -11.23
N ASP A 121 -13.30 26.46 -11.89
CA ASP A 121 -12.76 25.10 -12.05
C ASP A 121 -13.35 24.46 -13.35
N SER A 122 -13.09 23.18 -13.60
CA SER A 122 -13.57 22.49 -14.81
C SER A 122 -15.09 22.31 -14.90
N HIS A 123 -15.85 22.63 -13.85
CA HIS A 123 -17.29 22.37 -13.73
C HIS A 123 -18.09 23.61 -13.32
N THR A 124 -17.44 24.64 -12.77
CA THR A 124 -18.12 25.79 -12.18
C THR A 124 -17.89 27.04 -13.01
N LEU A 125 -18.94 27.52 -13.65
CA LEU A 125 -18.99 28.81 -14.32
C LEU A 125 -19.55 29.85 -13.35
N ARG A 126 -18.83 30.96 -13.17
CA ARG A 126 -19.20 32.03 -12.27
C ARG A 126 -19.29 33.35 -13.04
N TRP A 127 -20.22 34.22 -12.65
CA TRP A 127 -20.37 35.52 -13.30
C TRP A 127 -20.64 36.61 -12.30
N ARG A 128 -20.26 37.83 -12.65
CA ARG A 128 -20.41 39.00 -11.81
C ARG A 128 -21.63 39.83 -12.23
N SER A 129 -22.51 40.12 -11.27
CA SER A 129 -23.74 40.92 -11.45
C SER A 129 -23.67 42.27 -10.77
N ARG A 130 -22.74 42.48 -9.82
CA ARG A 130 -22.58 43.70 -9.01
C ARG A 130 -21.11 43.86 -8.60
N ARG A 131 -20.64 45.08 -8.49
CA ARG A 131 -19.35 45.40 -7.85
C ARG A 131 -19.47 45.35 -6.33
N PRO A 132 -18.40 45.06 -5.59
CA PRO A 132 -18.44 45.05 -4.12
C PRO A 132 -18.92 46.38 -3.50
N ASP A 133 -18.56 47.53 -4.13
CA ASP A 133 -18.89 48.85 -3.66
C ASP A 133 -20.30 49.33 -4.11
N ASP A 134 -20.99 48.61 -4.99
CA ASP A 134 -22.34 48.91 -5.39
C ASP A 134 -23.33 48.59 -4.24
N PRO A 135 -24.48 49.29 -4.15
CA PRO A 135 -25.50 48.96 -3.17
C PRO A 135 -25.95 47.50 -3.28
N PRO A 136 -26.28 46.84 -2.15
CA PRO A 136 -26.85 45.52 -2.14
C PRO A 136 -28.12 45.41 -2.98
N PHE A 137 -28.40 44.25 -3.51
CA PHE A 137 -29.61 43.97 -4.26
C PHE A 137 -30.85 44.02 -3.36
N LEU A 138 -31.93 44.60 -3.86
CA LEU A 138 -33.25 44.71 -3.20
C LEU A 138 -34.26 43.93 -4.05
N ALA A 139 -34.35 42.61 -3.89
CA ALA A 139 -35.20 41.74 -4.67
C ALA A 139 -35.07 41.99 -6.21
N THR A 140 -33.83 42.13 -6.66
CA THR A 140 -33.52 42.56 -8.03
C THR A 140 -33.42 41.36 -8.94
N GLU A 141 -34.30 41.30 -9.94
CA GLU A 141 -34.24 40.24 -10.97
C GLU A 141 -33.18 40.57 -12.01
N ARG A 142 -32.35 39.54 -12.33
CA ARG A 142 -31.39 39.54 -13.44
C ARG A 142 -31.60 38.31 -14.27
N THR A 143 -31.69 38.47 -15.59
CA THR A 143 -31.87 37.35 -16.49
C THR A 143 -30.58 37.07 -17.24
N TYR A 144 -30.17 35.82 -17.24
CA TYR A 144 -28.99 35.32 -17.95
C TYR A 144 -29.40 34.19 -18.88
N ARG A 145 -28.71 34.10 -20.02
CA ARG A 145 -28.88 33.03 -20.97
C ARG A 145 -27.53 32.37 -21.24
N LEU A 146 -27.48 31.05 -21.03
CA LEU A 146 -26.32 30.20 -21.23
C LEU A 146 -26.60 29.28 -22.40
N GLU A 147 -25.64 29.13 -23.29
CA GLU A 147 -25.72 28.18 -24.42
C GLU A 147 -24.49 27.24 -24.33
N PHE A 148 -24.76 25.96 -24.32
CA PHE A 148 -23.75 24.91 -24.18
C PHE A 148 -24.24 23.62 -24.83
N ARG A 149 -23.31 22.67 -25.06
CA ARG A 149 -23.65 21.37 -25.63
C ARG A 149 -22.94 20.25 -24.91
N TYR A 150 -23.62 19.10 -24.85
CA TYR A 150 -23.08 17.85 -24.34
C TYR A 150 -22.91 16.83 -25.47
N ALA A 151 -21.63 16.42 -25.71
CA ALA A 151 -21.34 15.22 -26.49
C ALA A 151 -21.26 13.98 -25.56
N ASN A 152 -21.56 12.82 -26.12
CA ASN A 152 -21.62 11.55 -25.41
C ASN A 152 -22.61 11.52 -24.24
N ILE A 153 -23.73 12.22 -24.40
CA ILE A 153 -24.81 12.27 -23.41
C ILE A 153 -25.67 11.00 -23.46
N LEU A 154 -25.79 10.37 -24.63
CA LEU A 154 -26.59 9.18 -24.83
C LEU A 154 -25.91 7.93 -24.32
N VAL A 155 -26.69 7.08 -23.65
CA VAL A 155 -26.29 5.77 -23.17
C VAL A 155 -26.77 4.71 -24.15
N PRO A 156 -25.89 3.99 -24.90
CA PRO A 156 -26.31 2.83 -25.69
C PRO A 156 -26.93 1.76 -24.80
N GLU A 157 -28.13 1.27 -25.16
CA GLU A 157 -28.87 0.27 -24.40
C GLU A 157 -29.58 -0.70 -25.38
N GLY A 158 -29.12 -1.96 -25.37
CA GLY A 158 -29.57 -2.94 -26.37
C GLY A 158 -29.31 -2.44 -27.79
N ASP A 159 -30.36 -2.42 -28.64
CA ASP A 159 -30.31 -1.92 -30.01
C ASP A 159 -30.64 -0.42 -30.12
N GLY A 160 -30.87 0.25 -28.98
CA GLY A 160 -31.21 1.65 -28.89
C GLY A 160 -30.28 2.49 -28.06
N TYR A 161 -30.80 3.63 -27.64
CA TYR A 161 -30.09 4.61 -26.82
C TYR A 161 -31.05 5.12 -25.75
N ARG A 162 -30.48 5.61 -24.66
CA ARG A 162 -31.23 6.28 -23.61
C ARG A 162 -30.62 7.66 -23.37
N LEU A 163 -31.45 8.69 -23.38
CA LEU A 163 -31.14 10.00 -22.86
C LEU A 163 -31.58 10.01 -21.39
N ASP A 164 -30.64 10.09 -20.46
CA ASP A 164 -30.87 10.18 -19.03
C ASP A 164 -30.08 11.37 -18.51
N HIS A 165 -30.78 12.48 -18.27
CA HIS A 165 -30.13 13.74 -17.94
C HIS A 165 -30.98 14.58 -16.99
N ASP A 166 -30.32 15.22 -16.02
CA ASP A 166 -30.91 16.25 -15.17
C ASP A 166 -30.79 17.61 -15.88
N PHE A 167 -31.91 18.14 -16.35
CA PHE A 167 -32.00 19.41 -17.04
C PHE A 167 -32.11 20.61 -16.12
N ALA A 168 -32.40 20.40 -14.81
CA ALA A 168 -32.28 21.37 -13.79
C ALA A 168 -31.13 20.94 -12.87
N PHE A 169 -30.32 21.78 -12.36
CA PHE A 169 -29.23 21.42 -11.45
C PHE A 169 -29.76 21.16 -10.05
N THR A 170 -29.47 20.01 -9.47
CA THR A 170 -30.00 19.55 -8.18
C THR A 170 -29.56 20.43 -7.00
N GLU A 171 -28.43 21.11 -7.09
CA GLU A 171 -27.82 21.80 -5.94
C GLU A 171 -28.07 23.32 -5.94
N HIS A 172 -29.30 23.75 -6.26
CA HIS A 172 -29.70 25.14 -6.06
C HIS A 172 -30.21 25.38 -4.63
N GLN A 173 -29.69 26.40 -3.98
CA GLN A 173 -30.05 26.74 -2.59
C GLN A 173 -31.41 27.41 -2.46
N GLY A 174 -31.86 28.11 -3.48
CA GLY A 174 -33.15 28.76 -3.54
C GLY A 174 -34.17 27.99 -4.37
N ALA A 175 -35.46 28.23 -4.17
CA ALA A 175 -36.53 27.62 -4.98
C ALA A 175 -36.52 28.17 -6.40
N VAL A 176 -36.98 27.36 -7.36
CA VAL A 176 -37.33 27.81 -8.72
C VAL A 176 -38.85 27.91 -8.81
N GLU A 177 -39.39 29.15 -8.97
CA GLU A 177 -40.84 29.37 -8.94
C GLU A 177 -41.53 28.78 -10.18
N ALA A 178 -40.88 28.88 -11.34
CA ALA A 178 -41.39 28.34 -12.59
C ALA A 178 -40.24 27.73 -13.41
N TYR A 179 -40.26 26.42 -13.55
CA TYR A 179 -39.33 25.67 -14.40
C TYR A 179 -40.06 25.16 -15.64
N THR A 180 -39.52 25.42 -16.83
CA THR A 180 -40.01 24.88 -18.09
C THR A 180 -38.90 24.18 -18.87
N LEU A 181 -39.21 23.06 -19.49
CA LEU A 181 -38.27 22.35 -20.34
C LEU A 181 -38.94 21.96 -21.66
N ARG A 182 -38.28 22.30 -22.76
CA ARG A 182 -38.64 21.82 -24.10
C ARG A 182 -37.50 21.01 -24.68
N VAL A 183 -37.76 19.72 -24.92
CA VAL A 183 -36.81 18.80 -25.54
C VAL A 183 -37.24 18.50 -26.97
N THR A 184 -36.44 18.85 -27.94
CA THR A 184 -36.62 18.55 -29.36
C THR A 184 -35.59 17.54 -29.85
N LEU A 185 -35.99 16.70 -30.80
CA LEU A 185 -35.13 15.64 -31.34
C LEU A 185 -35.05 15.78 -32.85
N ASP A 186 -33.86 15.59 -33.43
CA ASP A 186 -33.71 15.44 -34.87
C ASP A 186 -34.56 14.25 -35.37
N PRO A 187 -35.17 14.31 -36.56
CA PRO A 187 -36.02 13.24 -37.10
C PRO A 187 -35.38 11.85 -37.18
N VAL A 188 -34.09 11.74 -37.12
CA VAL A 188 -33.38 10.44 -37.07
C VAL A 188 -33.57 9.70 -35.72
N TRP A 189 -34.07 10.39 -34.69
CA TRP A 189 -34.35 9.82 -33.38
C TRP A 189 -35.82 9.47 -33.25
N ARG A 190 -36.15 8.18 -33.24
CA ARG A 190 -37.51 7.71 -32.91
C ARG A 190 -37.66 7.68 -31.39
N ARG A 191 -38.71 8.31 -30.90
CA ARG A 191 -39.09 8.41 -29.49
C ARG A 191 -40.37 7.62 -29.19
N PRO A 192 -40.69 7.32 -27.92
CA PRO A 192 -42.01 6.80 -27.54
C PRO A 192 -43.13 7.77 -27.94
N SER A 193 -44.29 7.21 -28.25
CA SER A 193 -45.45 7.99 -28.73
C SER A 193 -46.04 8.92 -27.66
N ASP A 194 -45.86 8.60 -26.41
CA ASP A 194 -46.31 9.35 -25.24
C ASP A 194 -45.36 10.49 -24.81
N PHE A 195 -44.20 10.57 -25.41
CA PHE A 195 -43.25 11.64 -25.11
C PHE A 195 -43.66 12.93 -25.86
N THR A 196 -44.12 13.94 -25.12
CA THR A 196 -44.50 15.25 -25.66
C THR A 196 -43.31 16.14 -25.97
N GLY A 197 -42.26 16.05 -25.18
CA GLY A 197 -41.08 16.92 -25.26
C GLY A 197 -41.25 18.27 -24.56
N GLU A 198 -42.40 18.54 -23.95
CA GLU A 198 -42.69 19.77 -23.22
C GLU A 198 -43.08 19.44 -21.78
N PHE A 199 -42.44 20.14 -20.84
CA PHE A 199 -42.62 19.94 -19.41
C PHE A 199 -42.72 21.28 -18.68
N GLY A 200 -43.63 21.34 -17.72
CA GLY A 200 -43.83 22.53 -16.90
C GLY A 200 -44.91 23.47 -17.44
N PRO A 201 -45.09 24.69 -16.84
CA PRO A 201 -44.28 25.18 -15.73
C PRO A 201 -44.51 24.39 -14.43
N VAL A 202 -43.41 24.04 -13.73
CA VAL A 202 -43.43 23.39 -12.42
C VAL A 202 -42.56 24.18 -11.43
N ARG A 203 -42.94 24.16 -10.14
CA ARG A 203 -42.10 24.69 -9.08
C ARG A 203 -41.09 23.64 -8.66
N LEU A 204 -39.82 24.01 -8.56
CA LEU A 204 -38.79 23.15 -7.99
C LEU A 204 -38.38 23.69 -6.59
N GLU A 205 -38.47 22.85 -5.60
CA GLU A 205 -37.99 23.17 -4.26
C GLU A 205 -36.45 23.13 -4.23
N PRO A 206 -35.80 23.81 -3.28
CA PRO A 206 -34.35 23.74 -3.12
C PRO A 206 -33.85 22.29 -3.12
N TRP A 207 -32.76 22.03 -3.80
CA TRP A 207 -32.12 20.70 -3.91
C TRP A 207 -32.85 19.66 -4.77
N TYR A 208 -33.87 20.08 -5.57
CA TYR A 208 -34.55 19.18 -6.50
C TYR A 208 -34.14 19.46 -7.95
N GLY A 209 -33.70 18.41 -8.66
CA GLY A 209 -33.44 18.45 -10.09
C GLY A 209 -34.68 18.14 -10.92
N PHE A 210 -34.52 18.15 -12.26
CA PHE A 210 -35.53 17.73 -13.21
C PHE A 210 -34.95 16.71 -14.18
N VAL A 211 -35.05 15.44 -13.81
CA VAL A 211 -34.48 14.34 -14.60
C VAL A 211 -35.46 13.87 -15.65
N VAL A 212 -35.01 13.81 -16.90
CA VAL A 212 -35.73 13.22 -18.01
C VAL A 212 -35.02 11.97 -18.51
N ASN A 213 -35.76 10.87 -18.61
CA ASN A 213 -35.27 9.58 -19.08
C ASN A 213 -36.08 9.15 -20.30
N ILE A 214 -35.45 9.12 -21.49
CA ILE A 214 -36.12 8.84 -22.77
C ILE A 214 -35.38 7.70 -23.47
N PRO A 215 -36.06 6.55 -23.74
CA PRO A 215 -35.54 5.55 -24.65
C PRO A 215 -35.68 6.03 -26.09
N LEU A 216 -34.61 5.92 -26.86
CA LEU A 216 -34.51 6.42 -28.24
C LEU A 216 -34.02 5.31 -29.17
N THR A 217 -34.55 5.30 -30.41
CA THR A 217 -34.03 4.45 -31.48
C THR A 217 -33.42 5.32 -32.57
N TYR A 218 -32.20 5.04 -32.96
CA TYR A 218 -31.52 5.73 -34.05
C TYR A 218 -31.92 5.12 -35.39
N THR A 219 -32.45 5.93 -36.31
CA THR A 219 -32.88 5.49 -37.63
C THR A 219 -31.94 5.94 -38.76
N GLY A 220 -30.87 6.65 -38.44
CA GLY A 220 -29.85 7.07 -39.38
C GLY A 220 -28.92 5.95 -39.83
N ALA A 221 -28.07 6.21 -40.81
CA ALA A 221 -27.07 5.25 -41.26
C ALA A 221 -25.89 5.14 -40.27
N GLY A 222 -25.50 3.92 -39.92
CA GLY A 222 -24.37 3.67 -39.05
C GLY A 222 -24.65 3.97 -37.58
N ARG A 223 -23.68 4.63 -36.92
CA ARG A 223 -23.74 5.00 -35.48
C ARG A 223 -23.64 6.52 -35.36
N PRO A 224 -24.34 7.16 -34.41
CA PRO A 224 -24.24 8.60 -34.21
C PRO A 224 -22.84 8.99 -33.76
N ALA A 225 -22.25 10.02 -34.39
CA ALA A 225 -20.84 10.40 -34.18
C ALA A 225 -20.55 10.98 -32.79
N GLY A 226 -21.55 11.60 -32.17
CA GLY A 226 -21.43 12.20 -30.82
C GLY A 226 -21.55 11.20 -29.68
N VAL A 227 -21.68 9.89 -29.96
CA VAL A 227 -21.81 8.84 -28.95
C VAL A 227 -20.58 7.95 -28.95
N VAL A 228 -19.96 7.82 -27.79
CA VAL A 228 -18.79 6.95 -27.61
C VAL A 228 -19.23 5.53 -27.27
N PHE A 229 -18.82 4.59 -28.10
CA PHE A 229 -19.04 3.16 -27.88
C PHE A 229 -17.80 2.52 -27.26
N GLY A 230 -18.01 1.57 -26.36
CA GLY A 230 -16.95 0.67 -25.90
C GLY A 230 -16.49 -0.29 -27.01
N ALA A 231 -15.52 -1.11 -26.71
CA ALA A 231 -15.15 -2.22 -27.59
C ALA A 231 -16.33 -3.18 -27.75
N ASP A 232 -16.53 -3.67 -28.97
CA ASP A 232 -17.59 -4.64 -29.27
C ASP A 232 -17.43 -5.93 -28.46
N ALA A 233 -18.53 -6.63 -28.18
CA ALA A 233 -18.51 -7.84 -27.35
C ALA A 233 -17.54 -8.91 -27.89
N SER A 234 -17.54 -9.13 -29.22
CA SER A 234 -16.59 -10.08 -29.86
C SER A 234 -15.13 -9.69 -29.64
N ALA A 235 -14.79 -8.41 -29.76
CA ALA A 235 -13.44 -7.90 -29.50
C ALA A 235 -13.06 -8.03 -28.03
N ARG A 236 -13.99 -7.75 -27.10
CA ARG A 236 -13.77 -7.93 -25.66
C ARG A 236 -13.50 -9.39 -25.31
N TYR A 237 -14.33 -10.32 -25.79
CA TYR A 237 -14.09 -11.75 -25.58
C TYR A 237 -12.81 -12.24 -26.25
N GLY A 238 -12.41 -11.64 -27.39
CA GLY A 238 -11.12 -11.88 -28.03
C GLY A 238 -9.96 -11.49 -27.11
N VAL A 239 -10.01 -10.31 -26.48
CA VAL A 239 -9.00 -9.86 -25.50
C VAL A 239 -8.99 -10.79 -24.29
N ALA A 240 -10.15 -11.17 -23.75
CA ALA A 240 -10.24 -12.10 -22.61
C ALA A 240 -9.61 -13.46 -22.95
N GLY A 241 -9.93 -14.02 -24.13
CA GLY A 241 -9.35 -15.27 -24.60
C GLY A 241 -7.84 -15.20 -24.79
N ALA A 242 -7.36 -14.14 -25.46
CA ALA A 242 -5.91 -13.92 -25.65
C ALA A 242 -5.18 -13.77 -24.31
N PHE A 243 -5.76 -13.05 -23.36
CA PHE A 243 -5.21 -12.91 -22.01
C PHE A 243 -5.12 -14.27 -21.28
N LEU A 244 -6.19 -15.08 -21.31
CA LEU A 244 -6.19 -16.41 -20.68
C LEU A 244 -5.16 -17.36 -21.33
N ILE A 245 -5.06 -17.35 -22.64
CA ILE A 245 -4.05 -18.12 -23.37
C ILE A 245 -2.65 -17.66 -22.97
N GLY A 246 -2.41 -16.35 -22.93
CA GLY A 246 -1.15 -15.76 -22.48
C GLY A 246 -0.81 -16.14 -21.04
N LEU A 247 -1.80 -16.11 -20.13
CA LEU A 247 -1.62 -16.52 -18.74
C LEU A 247 -1.24 -18.00 -18.63
N LEU A 248 -1.92 -18.88 -19.34
CA LEU A 248 -1.58 -20.31 -19.38
C LEU A 248 -0.20 -20.55 -20.01
N ALA A 249 0.14 -19.82 -21.08
CA ALA A 249 1.46 -19.89 -21.70
C ALA A 249 2.61 -19.45 -20.76
N LEU A 250 2.32 -18.67 -19.74
CA LEU A 250 3.28 -18.30 -18.69
C LEU A 250 3.30 -19.32 -17.53
N LEU A 251 2.13 -19.74 -17.04
CA LEU A 251 2.01 -20.60 -15.86
C LEU A 251 2.42 -22.04 -16.15
N VAL A 252 1.98 -22.63 -17.27
CA VAL A 252 2.23 -24.05 -17.56
C VAL A 252 3.72 -24.36 -17.70
N PRO A 253 4.53 -23.63 -18.50
CA PRO A 253 5.96 -23.87 -18.58
C PRO A 253 6.68 -23.63 -17.24
N PHE A 254 6.25 -22.60 -16.46
CA PHE A 254 6.80 -22.36 -15.13
C PHE A 254 6.61 -23.56 -14.21
N PHE A 255 5.38 -24.05 -14.04
CA PHE A 255 5.12 -25.20 -13.17
C PHE A 255 5.74 -26.51 -13.67
N ARG A 256 5.77 -26.73 -14.98
CA ARG A 256 6.46 -27.90 -15.57
C ARG A 256 7.96 -27.85 -15.29
N ARG A 257 8.59 -26.70 -15.43
CA ARG A 257 10.01 -26.53 -15.10
C ARG A 257 10.29 -26.79 -13.62
N GLU A 258 9.53 -26.18 -12.72
CA GLU A 258 9.71 -26.37 -11.28
C GLU A 258 9.43 -27.83 -10.85
N ALA A 259 8.48 -28.51 -11.49
CA ALA A 259 8.22 -29.92 -11.29
C ALA A 259 9.39 -30.81 -11.78
N ALA A 260 9.96 -30.50 -12.95
CA ALA A 260 11.11 -31.23 -13.50
C ALA A 260 12.35 -31.11 -12.60
N LEU A 261 12.53 -29.97 -11.92
CA LEU A 261 13.58 -29.80 -10.91
C LEU A 261 13.28 -30.58 -9.60
N GLY A 262 12.07 -31.16 -9.48
CA GLY A 262 11.66 -31.92 -8.31
C GLY A 262 11.13 -31.08 -7.16
N ARG A 263 10.82 -29.80 -7.34
CA ARG A 263 10.38 -28.89 -6.27
C ARG A 263 9.11 -29.30 -5.53
N PHE A 264 8.27 -30.09 -6.17
CA PHE A 264 6.97 -30.53 -5.62
C PHE A 264 7.02 -31.91 -4.96
N GLY A 265 8.21 -32.52 -4.85
CA GLY A 265 8.36 -33.79 -4.14
C GLY A 265 8.05 -33.66 -2.65
N ALA A 266 7.62 -34.77 -2.06
CA ALA A 266 7.36 -34.85 -0.62
C ALA A 266 8.61 -34.52 0.20
N PRO A 267 8.44 -33.95 1.41
CA PRO A 267 9.53 -33.81 2.37
C PRO A 267 10.17 -35.16 2.68
N LEU A 268 11.50 -35.19 2.89
CA LEU A 268 12.18 -36.41 3.34
C LEU A 268 11.69 -36.76 4.75
N ALA A 269 11.40 -38.04 4.96
CA ALA A 269 10.97 -38.54 6.26
C ALA A 269 12.06 -38.38 7.32
N THR A 270 11.69 -38.04 8.55
CA THR A 270 12.63 -37.91 9.67
C THR A 270 12.98 -39.24 10.32
N GLU A 271 12.20 -40.29 10.08
CA GLU A 271 12.42 -41.64 10.60
C GLU A 271 13.72 -42.28 10.08
N GLY A 272 14.16 -41.86 8.89
CA GLY A 272 15.43 -42.31 8.30
C GLY A 272 16.66 -41.53 8.75
N VAL A 273 16.51 -40.50 9.62
CA VAL A 273 17.62 -39.69 10.10
C VAL A 273 18.24 -40.40 11.31
N THR A 274 19.33 -41.14 11.08
CA THR A 274 20.14 -41.80 12.15
C THR A 274 21.36 -40.94 12.50
N ASN A 275 22.08 -41.33 13.55
CA ASN A 275 23.33 -40.65 13.91
C ASN A 275 24.40 -40.81 12.81
N GLU A 276 24.50 -41.99 12.18
CA GLU A 276 25.39 -42.25 11.08
C GLU A 276 25.05 -41.37 9.89
N TRP A 277 23.76 -41.30 9.53
CA TRP A 277 23.28 -40.44 8.46
C TRP A 277 23.61 -38.95 8.74
N LEU A 278 23.44 -38.51 9.99
CA LEU A 278 23.80 -37.15 10.38
C LEU A 278 25.28 -36.86 10.23
N GLN A 279 26.14 -37.81 10.66
CA GLN A 279 27.59 -37.67 10.52
C GLN A 279 28.02 -37.59 9.07
N GLU A 280 27.48 -38.46 8.20
CA GLU A 280 27.82 -38.49 6.79
C GLU A 280 27.25 -37.34 5.98
N THR A 281 26.06 -36.85 6.35
CA THR A 281 25.35 -35.87 5.54
C THR A 281 25.53 -34.44 6.02
N VAL A 282 25.59 -34.23 7.36
CA VAL A 282 25.51 -32.88 7.98
C VAL A 282 26.79 -32.56 8.74
N LEU A 283 27.15 -33.39 9.71
CA LEU A 283 28.20 -33.08 10.68
C LEU A 283 29.62 -33.12 10.11
N ARG A 284 29.81 -33.80 8.95
CA ARG A 284 31.08 -33.73 8.19
C ARG A 284 31.39 -32.32 7.65
N HIS A 285 30.35 -31.50 7.47
CA HIS A 285 30.48 -30.13 7.01
C HIS A 285 30.47 -29.17 8.18
N ARG A 286 31.09 -28.01 8.02
CA ARG A 286 31.12 -26.99 9.05
C ARG A 286 29.72 -26.44 9.31
N PRO A 287 29.39 -26.10 10.55
CA PRO A 287 28.04 -25.65 10.92
C PRO A 287 27.55 -24.48 10.07
N GLU A 288 28.37 -23.44 9.92
CA GLU A 288 28.04 -22.26 9.11
C GLU A 288 27.80 -22.56 7.63
N VAL A 289 28.53 -23.55 7.08
CA VAL A 289 28.33 -24.00 5.70
C VAL A 289 27.01 -24.75 5.58
N VAL A 290 26.65 -25.54 6.59
CA VAL A 290 25.35 -26.24 6.66
C VAL A 290 24.21 -25.25 6.77
N GLY A 291 24.33 -24.22 7.63
CA GLY A 291 23.33 -23.15 7.76
C GLY A 291 23.10 -22.42 6.45
N ALA A 292 24.17 -21.89 5.85
CA ALA A 292 24.11 -21.19 4.57
C ALA A 292 23.64 -22.09 3.42
N ALA A 293 23.93 -23.40 3.45
CA ALA A 293 23.40 -24.37 2.48
C ALA A 293 21.91 -24.65 2.69
N TRP A 294 21.41 -24.60 3.94
CA TRP A 294 20.03 -24.89 4.28
C TRP A 294 19.06 -23.85 3.73
N ASP A 295 19.22 -22.57 4.08
CA ASP A 295 18.28 -21.51 3.73
C ASP A 295 18.77 -20.60 2.59
N ALA A 296 20.00 -20.83 2.09
CA ALA A 296 20.66 -20.03 1.07
C ALA A 296 20.86 -18.56 1.50
N ARG A 297 21.10 -18.34 2.78
CA ARG A 297 21.35 -17.03 3.36
C ARG A 297 22.55 -17.10 4.30
N THR A 298 23.19 -15.96 4.45
CA THR A 298 24.21 -15.74 5.49
C THR A 298 23.68 -14.69 6.43
N GLY A 299 23.53 -15.05 7.70
CA GLY A 299 22.94 -14.16 8.70
C GLY A 299 23.56 -14.31 10.08
N ALA A 300 22.85 -13.84 11.09
CA ALA A 300 23.31 -13.93 12.47
C ALA A 300 23.49 -15.38 12.96
N ALA A 301 22.73 -16.34 12.41
CA ALA A 301 22.86 -17.75 12.78
C ALA A 301 24.22 -18.32 12.37
N GLU A 302 24.67 -18.09 11.13
CA GLU A 302 25.97 -18.52 10.62
C GLU A 302 27.10 -17.85 11.38
N VAL A 303 27.02 -16.53 11.62
CA VAL A 303 28.03 -15.82 12.42
C VAL A 303 28.13 -16.38 13.86
N THR A 304 26.96 -16.59 14.50
CA THR A 304 26.94 -17.18 15.86
C THR A 304 27.46 -18.59 15.86
N SER A 305 27.17 -19.39 14.85
CA SER A 305 27.67 -20.76 14.73
C SER A 305 29.19 -20.81 14.51
N ILE A 306 29.78 -19.86 13.75
CA ILE A 306 31.21 -19.71 13.60
C ILE A 306 31.85 -19.43 14.99
N LEU A 307 31.29 -18.49 15.76
CA LEU A 307 31.81 -18.16 17.10
C LEU A 307 31.73 -19.39 18.01
N ALA A 308 30.61 -20.11 18.01
CA ALA A 308 30.47 -21.33 18.81
C ALA A 308 31.48 -22.42 18.42
N ARG A 309 31.70 -22.62 17.12
CA ARG A 309 32.71 -23.57 16.62
C ARG A 309 34.13 -23.15 16.95
N LEU A 310 34.49 -21.88 16.76
CA LEU A 310 35.82 -21.36 17.11
C LEU A 310 36.12 -21.51 18.61
N GLU A 311 35.08 -21.42 19.44
CA GLU A 311 35.21 -21.66 20.88
C GLU A 311 35.40 -23.14 21.19
N GLN A 312 34.66 -24.05 20.55
CA GLN A 312 34.88 -25.50 20.65
C GLN A 312 36.27 -25.91 20.19
N GLU A 313 36.79 -25.28 19.12
CA GLU A 313 38.12 -25.52 18.60
C GLU A 313 39.23 -24.88 19.50
N GLY A 314 38.85 -24.17 20.57
CA GLY A 314 39.80 -23.49 21.46
C GLY A 314 40.52 -22.30 20.81
N LYS A 315 39.98 -21.74 19.71
CA LYS A 315 40.58 -20.61 19.02
C LYS A 315 40.15 -19.27 19.59
N ILE A 316 38.95 -19.21 20.16
CA ILE A 316 38.45 -18.08 20.94
C ILE A 316 38.00 -18.57 22.32
N ARG A 317 38.01 -17.68 23.28
CA ARG A 317 37.38 -17.87 24.58
C ARG A 317 36.37 -16.78 24.78
N SER A 318 35.18 -17.15 25.23
CA SER A 318 34.13 -16.18 25.50
C SER A 318 33.55 -16.32 26.90
N ARG A 319 33.01 -15.22 27.43
CA ARG A 319 32.34 -15.17 28.72
C ARG A 319 31.19 -14.16 28.64
N VAL A 320 30.04 -14.53 29.15
CA VAL A 320 28.91 -13.62 29.30
C VAL A 320 28.92 -13.04 30.69
N GLU A 321 28.92 -11.72 30.80
CA GLU A 321 28.73 -10.99 32.04
C GLU A 321 27.36 -10.36 32.06
N THR A 322 26.57 -10.69 33.09
CA THR A 322 25.21 -10.17 33.26
C THR A 322 25.21 -9.05 34.27
N ARG A 323 24.87 -7.85 33.85
CA ARG A 323 24.77 -6.66 34.70
C ARG A 323 23.32 -6.20 34.78
N LYS A 324 22.83 -5.99 35.99
CA LYS A 324 21.53 -5.34 36.21
C LYS A 324 21.72 -3.83 36.18
N VAL A 325 21.04 -3.17 35.26
CA VAL A 325 20.99 -1.70 35.13
C VAL A 325 19.53 -1.28 35.34
N LEU A 326 19.23 -0.75 36.53
CA LEU A 326 17.85 -0.44 36.96
C LEU A 326 16.93 -1.68 36.90
N ILE A 327 15.95 -1.67 36.00
CA ILE A 327 14.99 -2.76 35.82
C ILE A 327 15.37 -3.69 34.66
N PHE A 328 16.43 -3.37 33.89
CA PHE A 328 16.86 -4.15 32.73
C PHE A 328 18.08 -5.00 33.04
N THR A 329 18.11 -6.21 32.49
CA THR A 329 19.27 -7.08 32.54
C THR A 329 20.04 -6.94 31.22
N GLN A 330 21.27 -6.48 31.28
CA GLN A 330 22.15 -6.36 30.13
C GLN A 330 23.20 -7.47 30.16
N ASN A 331 23.31 -8.22 29.08
CA ASN A 331 24.32 -9.25 28.90
C ASN A 331 25.43 -8.72 27.99
N THR A 332 26.64 -8.65 28.50
CA THR A 332 27.84 -8.25 27.77
C THR A 332 28.65 -9.50 27.44
N LEU A 333 28.93 -9.73 26.16
CA LEU A 333 29.79 -10.83 25.71
C LEU A 333 31.23 -10.33 25.66
N HIS A 334 32.09 -10.93 26.45
CA HIS A 334 33.55 -10.76 26.42
C HIS A 334 34.13 -11.85 25.52
N MET A 335 34.97 -11.49 24.56
CA MET A 335 35.63 -12.42 23.65
C MET A 335 37.15 -12.19 23.68
N GLU A 336 37.90 -13.29 23.66
CA GLU A 336 39.36 -13.30 23.59
C GLU A 336 39.82 -14.23 22.49
N LEU A 337 40.62 -13.73 21.57
CA LEU A 337 41.26 -14.51 20.51
C LEU A 337 42.51 -15.16 21.03
N LEU A 338 42.56 -16.49 21.01
CA LEU A 338 43.67 -17.31 21.59
C LEU A 338 44.73 -17.72 20.56
N VAL A 339 44.41 -17.57 19.26
CA VAL A 339 45.29 -17.97 18.15
C VAL A 339 45.71 -16.77 17.30
N LYS A 340 46.83 -16.91 16.58
CA LYS A 340 47.22 -15.91 15.58
C LYS A 340 46.20 -15.91 14.41
N ARG A 341 45.92 -14.73 13.82
CA ARG A 341 45.02 -14.58 12.68
C ARG A 341 45.40 -15.45 11.49
N THR A 342 46.69 -15.75 11.31
CA THR A 342 47.21 -16.65 10.27
C THR A 342 46.80 -18.11 10.45
N ALA A 343 46.29 -18.51 11.60
CA ALA A 343 45.75 -19.84 11.87
C ALA A 343 44.25 -19.96 11.58
N LEU A 344 43.61 -18.85 11.16
CA LEU A 344 42.19 -18.78 10.75
C LEU A 344 42.07 -18.93 9.24
N ARG A 345 40.88 -19.33 8.79
CA ARG A 345 40.57 -19.44 7.36
C ARG A 345 39.98 -18.13 6.81
N ASP A 346 39.90 -18.02 5.47
CA ASP A 346 39.53 -16.79 4.77
C ASP A 346 38.32 -16.02 5.36
N TYR A 347 37.15 -16.65 5.48
CA TYR A 347 35.98 -15.97 6.05
C TYR A 347 36.06 -15.83 7.59
N GLU A 348 36.81 -16.71 8.30
CA GLU A 348 37.06 -16.58 9.72
C GLU A 348 37.95 -15.36 10.01
N VAL A 349 38.94 -15.11 9.15
CA VAL A 349 39.80 -13.91 9.23
C VAL A 349 38.95 -12.66 9.05
N ALA A 350 38.13 -12.62 8.00
CA ALA A 350 37.28 -11.48 7.71
C ALA A 350 36.29 -11.16 8.84
N LEU A 351 35.72 -12.19 9.48
CA LEU A 351 34.86 -12.03 10.63
C LEU A 351 35.63 -11.53 11.87
N VAL A 352 36.75 -12.18 12.17
CA VAL A 352 37.58 -11.86 13.36
C VAL A 352 38.16 -10.44 13.23
N ASP A 353 38.64 -10.03 12.08
CA ASP A 353 39.13 -8.66 11.84
C ASP A 353 38.04 -7.60 12.03
N GLY A 354 36.81 -7.91 11.65
CA GLY A 354 35.66 -7.02 11.91
C GLY A 354 35.29 -6.96 13.40
N LEU A 355 35.29 -8.10 14.11
CA LEU A 355 34.91 -8.14 15.53
C LEU A 355 36.03 -7.64 16.44
N PHE A 356 37.29 -8.07 16.20
CA PHE A 356 38.49 -7.68 16.97
C PHE A 356 39.23 -6.54 16.28
N PHE A 357 38.51 -5.46 16.02
CA PHE A 357 38.98 -4.28 15.28
C PHE A 357 40.29 -3.72 15.84
N GLY A 358 41.12 -3.10 14.99
CA GLY A 358 42.39 -2.48 15.38
C GLY A 358 43.44 -3.46 15.88
N GLY A 359 43.39 -4.74 15.48
CA GLY A 359 44.38 -5.74 15.86
C GLY A 359 44.27 -6.28 17.30
N ARG A 360 43.19 -5.93 18.01
CA ARG A 360 42.94 -6.37 19.39
C ARG A 360 42.80 -7.88 19.48
N THR A 361 43.16 -8.45 20.62
CA THR A 361 42.92 -9.85 20.95
C THR A 361 41.77 -10.03 21.96
N LYS A 362 41.35 -8.96 22.62
CA LYS A 362 40.21 -8.95 23.54
C LYS A 362 39.23 -7.86 23.15
N VAL A 363 37.94 -8.17 23.20
CA VAL A 363 36.86 -7.25 22.85
C VAL A 363 35.58 -7.62 23.58
N THR A 364 34.75 -6.62 23.85
CA THR A 364 33.40 -6.80 24.40
C THR A 364 32.32 -6.42 23.36
N SER A 365 31.11 -6.97 23.52
CA SER A 365 29.98 -6.61 22.69
C SER A 365 29.67 -5.11 22.73
N ASP A 366 29.92 -4.45 23.87
CA ASP A 366 29.66 -3.02 24.04
C ASP A 366 30.71 -2.17 23.32
N GLU A 367 32.00 -2.60 23.33
CA GLU A 367 33.06 -1.95 22.55
C GLU A 367 32.81 -2.06 21.04
N ILE A 368 32.29 -3.21 20.54
CA ILE A 368 31.90 -3.39 19.13
C ILE A 368 30.79 -2.41 18.78
N ARG A 369 29.74 -2.31 19.61
CA ARG A 369 28.64 -1.37 19.38
C ARG A 369 29.12 0.08 19.39
N ALA A 370 29.96 0.44 20.34
CA ALA A 370 30.52 1.79 20.46
C ALA A 370 31.37 2.14 19.22
N HIS A 371 32.27 1.22 18.80
CA HIS A 371 33.14 1.42 17.64
C HIS A 371 32.36 1.64 16.34
N TYR A 372 31.32 0.85 16.11
CA TYR A 372 30.52 0.89 14.88
C TYR A 372 29.24 1.73 14.96
N SER A 373 29.03 2.46 16.04
CA SER A 373 27.82 3.25 16.28
C SER A 373 27.53 4.28 15.18
N LYS A 374 28.57 4.84 14.53
CA LYS A 374 28.44 5.83 13.45
C LYS A 374 28.47 5.23 12.05
N SER A 375 29.26 4.19 11.84
CA SER A 375 29.49 3.58 10.50
C SER A 375 28.53 2.45 10.19
N GLY A 376 27.95 1.81 11.21
CA GLY A 376 27.27 0.53 11.07
C GLY A 376 28.28 -0.63 10.89
N PHE A 377 27.86 -1.84 11.19
CA PHE A 377 28.62 -3.05 10.97
C PHE A 377 27.69 -4.25 10.81
N ASP A 378 27.84 -4.96 9.72
CA ASP A 378 27.14 -6.20 9.46
C ASP A 378 28.16 -7.33 9.34
N PRO A 379 28.30 -8.18 10.37
CA PRO A 379 29.24 -9.31 10.37
C PRO A 379 28.92 -10.34 9.28
N ALA A 380 27.65 -10.56 8.98
CA ALA A 380 27.20 -11.53 7.99
C ALA A 380 27.68 -11.14 6.58
N SER A 381 27.60 -9.86 6.23
CA SER A 381 28.04 -9.36 4.93
C SER A 381 29.56 -9.56 4.69
N ARG A 382 30.36 -9.64 5.75
CA ARG A 382 31.80 -9.87 5.66
C ARG A 382 32.18 -11.29 5.24
N ILE A 383 31.29 -12.25 5.49
CA ILE A 383 31.55 -13.68 5.25
C ILE A 383 30.72 -14.21 4.07
N ASP A 384 29.69 -13.50 3.63
CA ASP A 384 28.67 -13.97 2.70
C ASP A 384 29.25 -14.51 1.39
N THR A 385 30.06 -13.75 0.68
CA THR A 385 30.61 -14.14 -0.61
C THR A 385 31.51 -15.38 -0.51
N THR A 386 32.37 -15.43 0.51
CA THR A 386 33.32 -16.55 0.69
C THR A 386 32.60 -17.81 1.18
N LEU A 387 31.58 -17.63 2.04
CA LEU A 387 30.75 -18.72 2.52
C LEU A 387 29.87 -19.27 1.41
N ALA A 388 29.25 -18.43 0.58
CA ALA A 388 28.48 -18.84 -0.59
C ALA A 388 29.34 -19.65 -1.56
N ALA A 389 30.55 -19.19 -1.90
CA ALA A 389 31.49 -19.94 -2.73
C ALA A 389 31.89 -21.31 -2.13
N THR A 390 31.91 -21.42 -0.80
CA THR A 390 32.17 -22.68 -0.12
C THR A 390 30.98 -23.62 -0.21
N VAL A 391 29.76 -23.08 -0.10
CA VAL A 391 28.53 -23.84 -0.27
C VAL A 391 28.38 -24.33 -1.74
N ASP A 392 28.78 -23.51 -2.73
CA ASP A 392 28.74 -23.91 -4.14
C ASP A 392 29.68 -25.09 -4.44
N ARG A 393 30.80 -25.20 -3.73
CA ARG A 393 31.71 -26.34 -3.83
C ARG A 393 31.13 -27.66 -3.28
N LEU A 394 30.02 -27.64 -2.55
CA LEU A 394 29.35 -28.88 -2.09
C LEU A 394 28.60 -29.60 -3.22
N THR A 395 28.26 -28.87 -4.29
CA THR A 395 27.57 -29.43 -5.46
C THR A 395 28.29 -28.99 -6.75
N PRO A 396 29.52 -29.49 -7.01
CA PRO A 396 30.37 -28.98 -8.09
C PRO A 396 29.87 -29.29 -9.51
N GLY A 397 28.95 -30.25 -9.67
CA GLY A 397 28.35 -30.62 -10.94
C GLY A 397 26.92 -30.08 -11.15
N ASP A 398 26.45 -29.23 -10.24
CA ASP A 398 25.07 -28.76 -10.29
C ASP A 398 24.90 -27.65 -11.36
N GLU A 399 24.41 -28.05 -12.54
CA GLU A 399 24.11 -27.12 -13.61
C GLU A 399 22.92 -26.25 -13.23
N ALA A 400 23.19 -24.99 -12.96
CA ALA A 400 22.14 -24.00 -12.73
C ALA A 400 21.29 -23.81 -13.99
N PRO A 401 19.97 -23.86 -13.90
CA PRO A 401 19.12 -23.62 -15.05
C PRO A 401 19.33 -22.17 -15.55
N PRO A 402 19.19 -21.93 -16.86
CA PRO A 402 19.45 -20.62 -17.46
C PRO A 402 18.60 -19.54 -16.75
N ALA A 403 19.20 -18.38 -16.52
CA ALA A 403 18.51 -17.27 -15.90
C ALA A 403 17.29 -16.87 -16.74
N PRO A 404 16.16 -16.50 -16.10
CA PRO A 404 14.97 -16.10 -16.84
C PRO A 404 15.26 -14.83 -17.66
N LEU A 405 14.86 -14.87 -18.94
CA LEU A 405 14.96 -13.71 -19.82
C LEU A 405 14.08 -12.58 -19.31
N THR A 406 14.65 -11.43 -19.06
CA THR A 406 13.93 -10.24 -18.55
C THR A 406 13.28 -9.42 -19.66
N TRP A 407 13.89 -9.41 -20.87
CA TRP A 407 13.40 -8.61 -21.99
C TRP A 407 11.93 -8.87 -22.37
N PRO A 408 11.36 -10.12 -22.34
CA PRO A 408 9.95 -10.29 -22.71
C PRO A 408 8.99 -9.65 -21.69
N THR A 409 9.41 -9.54 -20.43
CA THR A 409 8.65 -8.79 -19.41
C THR A 409 8.59 -7.30 -19.76
N VAL A 410 9.75 -6.74 -20.13
CA VAL A 410 9.86 -5.34 -20.54
C VAL A 410 9.02 -5.07 -21.78
N VAL A 411 9.07 -5.96 -22.78
CA VAL A 411 8.27 -5.85 -24.00
C VAL A 411 6.77 -5.85 -23.71
N LEU A 412 6.29 -6.77 -22.86
CA LEU A 412 4.87 -6.82 -22.51
C LEU A 412 4.41 -5.53 -21.80
N ILE A 413 5.20 -5.02 -20.86
CA ILE A 413 4.88 -3.79 -20.14
C ILE A 413 4.90 -2.59 -21.11
N LEU A 414 5.94 -2.45 -21.94
CA LEU A 414 6.03 -1.36 -22.91
C LEU A 414 4.93 -1.43 -23.97
N ALA A 415 4.56 -2.62 -24.44
CA ALA A 415 3.45 -2.81 -25.36
C ALA A 415 2.11 -2.39 -24.71
N GLY A 416 1.90 -2.73 -23.44
CA GLY A 416 0.75 -2.26 -22.67
C GLY A 416 0.70 -0.73 -22.58
N VAL A 417 1.80 -0.09 -22.22
CA VAL A 417 1.92 1.38 -22.15
C VAL A 417 1.73 2.01 -23.54
N ALA A 418 2.26 1.41 -24.60
CA ALA A 418 2.07 1.89 -25.97
C ALA A 418 0.59 1.83 -26.41
N CYS A 419 -0.15 0.78 -26.01
CA CYS A 419 -1.58 0.70 -26.25
C CYS A 419 -2.36 1.83 -25.53
N PHE A 420 -1.98 2.17 -24.29
CA PHE A 420 -2.57 3.31 -23.58
C PHE A 420 -2.26 4.63 -24.30
N ALA A 421 -1.01 4.87 -24.67
CA ALA A 421 -0.61 6.08 -25.41
C ALA A 421 -1.35 6.20 -26.75
N ALA A 422 -1.48 5.11 -27.49
CA ALA A 422 -2.19 5.08 -28.76
C ALA A 422 -3.71 5.30 -28.62
N SER A 423 -4.29 5.09 -27.44
CA SER A 423 -5.71 5.35 -27.18
C SER A 423 -6.02 6.83 -26.92
N ILE A 424 -5.04 7.64 -26.49
CA ILE A 424 -5.24 9.04 -26.06
C ILE A 424 -5.90 9.91 -27.14
N PRO A 425 -5.44 9.91 -28.42
CA PRO A 425 -6.00 10.81 -29.42
C PRO A 425 -7.49 10.58 -29.68
N SER A 426 -7.95 9.33 -29.58
CA SER A 426 -9.34 8.96 -29.88
C SER A 426 -10.22 8.87 -28.63
N ARG A 427 -9.63 8.60 -27.46
CA ARG A 427 -10.36 8.28 -26.23
C ARG A 427 -9.64 8.77 -24.97
N PRO A 428 -9.40 10.07 -24.80
CA PRO A 428 -8.65 10.60 -23.64
C PRO A 428 -9.34 10.31 -22.31
N PHE A 429 -10.67 10.13 -22.30
CA PHE A 429 -11.48 9.84 -21.12
C PHE A 429 -11.31 8.40 -20.58
N ASP A 430 -10.73 7.47 -21.33
CA ASP A 430 -10.40 6.14 -20.84
C ASP A 430 -9.09 6.13 -20.01
N LEU A 431 -8.26 7.18 -20.12
CA LEU A 431 -6.95 7.27 -19.48
C LEU A 431 -7.01 7.21 -17.94
N PRO A 432 -7.92 7.91 -17.24
CA PRO A 432 -8.01 7.82 -15.79
C PRO A 432 -8.23 6.40 -15.28
N VAL A 433 -9.11 5.63 -15.93
CA VAL A 433 -9.37 4.23 -15.56
C VAL A 433 -8.12 3.37 -15.79
N ALA A 434 -7.44 3.55 -16.92
CA ALA A 434 -6.20 2.85 -17.23
C ALA A 434 -5.10 3.17 -16.20
N LEU A 435 -4.94 4.43 -15.80
CA LEU A 435 -3.96 4.86 -14.80
C LEU A 435 -4.27 4.28 -13.41
N VAL A 436 -5.52 4.33 -12.96
CA VAL A 436 -5.93 3.75 -11.68
C VAL A 436 -5.69 2.24 -11.67
N ALA A 437 -6.08 1.53 -12.74
CA ALA A 437 -5.90 0.09 -12.85
C ALA A 437 -4.41 -0.30 -12.86
N THR A 438 -3.56 0.43 -13.60
CA THR A 438 -2.10 0.17 -13.65
C THR A 438 -1.43 0.49 -12.33
N LEU A 439 -1.81 1.59 -11.67
CA LEU A 439 -1.28 1.95 -10.35
C LEU A 439 -1.66 0.89 -9.30
N ALA A 440 -2.94 0.53 -9.22
CA ALA A 440 -3.42 -0.49 -8.29
C ALA A 440 -2.74 -1.85 -8.53
N SER A 441 -2.60 -2.26 -9.80
CA SER A 441 -1.89 -3.49 -10.18
C SER A 441 -0.41 -3.44 -9.81
N THR A 442 0.25 -2.30 -10.00
CA THR A 442 1.67 -2.11 -9.64
C THR A 442 1.87 -2.14 -8.13
N VAL A 443 0.99 -1.51 -7.35
CA VAL A 443 1.03 -1.56 -5.88
C VAL A 443 0.82 -3.00 -5.39
N ALA A 444 -0.18 -3.71 -5.91
CA ALA A 444 -0.42 -5.12 -5.57
C ALA A 444 0.80 -6.00 -5.94
N TYR A 445 1.42 -5.76 -7.08
CA TYR A 445 2.65 -6.43 -7.49
C TYR A 445 3.80 -6.20 -6.51
N LEU A 446 4.10 -4.94 -6.16
CA LEU A 446 5.22 -4.60 -5.28
C LEU A 446 5.02 -5.07 -3.85
N VAL A 447 3.81 -4.93 -3.31
CA VAL A 447 3.50 -5.17 -1.88
C VAL A 447 3.16 -6.63 -1.60
N LEU A 448 2.43 -7.30 -2.50
CA LEU A 448 1.94 -8.67 -2.28
C LEU A 448 2.68 -9.71 -3.12
N MET A 449 2.72 -9.54 -4.43
CA MET A 449 3.18 -10.61 -5.32
C MET A 449 4.68 -10.81 -5.26
N LEU A 450 5.45 -9.73 -5.29
CA LEU A 450 6.91 -9.80 -5.34
C LEU A 450 7.54 -10.36 -4.06
N PRO A 451 7.15 -9.94 -2.85
CA PRO A 451 7.65 -10.56 -1.61
C PRO A 451 7.28 -12.05 -1.52
N MET A 452 6.04 -12.41 -1.86
CA MET A 452 5.59 -13.81 -1.84
C MET A 452 6.35 -14.68 -2.83
N ALA A 453 6.64 -14.16 -4.03
CA ALA A 453 7.44 -14.87 -5.03
C ALA A 453 8.86 -15.12 -4.54
N ARG A 454 9.49 -14.15 -3.87
CA ARG A 454 10.82 -14.32 -3.26
C ARG A 454 10.82 -15.37 -2.16
N VAL A 455 9.85 -15.30 -1.23
CA VAL A 455 9.70 -16.31 -0.16
C VAL A 455 9.48 -17.69 -0.76
N TRP A 456 8.65 -17.78 -1.80
CA TRP A 456 8.38 -19.05 -2.49
C TRP A 456 9.63 -19.61 -3.18
N ARG A 457 10.42 -18.75 -3.84
CA ARG A 457 11.67 -19.16 -4.49
C ARG A 457 12.61 -19.89 -3.53
N ASP A 458 12.73 -19.36 -2.31
CA ASP A 458 13.68 -19.88 -1.32
C ASP A 458 13.15 -21.13 -0.58
N ARG A 459 11.85 -21.48 -0.75
CA ARG A 459 11.26 -22.67 -0.13
C ARG A 459 11.72 -23.95 -0.81
N VAL A 460 12.08 -24.93 0.00
CA VAL A 460 12.53 -26.26 -0.42
C VAL A 460 11.41 -27.30 -0.26
N GLU A 461 10.55 -27.12 0.72
CA GLU A 461 9.47 -28.05 1.08
C GLU A 461 8.12 -27.34 1.09
N GLY A 462 7.05 -28.06 0.72
CA GLY A 462 5.71 -27.51 0.65
C GLY A 462 5.54 -26.43 -0.43
N ALA A 463 6.40 -26.42 -1.46
CA ALA A 463 6.39 -25.42 -2.50
C ALA A 463 5.05 -25.36 -3.26
N LEU A 464 4.38 -26.52 -3.46
CA LEU A 464 3.09 -26.56 -4.14
C LEU A 464 2.02 -25.80 -3.34
N ALA A 465 1.86 -26.10 -2.06
CA ALA A 465 0.90 -25.38 -1.20
C ALA A 465 1.27 -23.90 -1.06
N ALA A 466 2.55 -23.59 -0.91
CA ALA A 466 3.02 -22.21 -0.80
C ALA A 466 2.83 -21.40 -2.10
N SER A 467 2.65 -22.05 -3.26
CA SER A 467 2.37 -21.36 -4.53
C SER A 467 1.05 -20.58 -4.48
N LEU A 468 0.09 -21.00 -3.65
CA LEU A 468 -1.15 -20.26 -3.40
C LEU A 468 -0.88 -18.83 -2.91
N GLY A 469 0.20 -18.59 -2.17
CA GLY A 469 0.56 -17.27 -1.68
C GLY A 469 0.70 -16.22 -2.78
N PHE A 470 1.29 -16.56 -3.94
CA PHE A 470 1.39 -15.65 -5.06
C PHE A 470 0.33 -15.91 -6.15
N LEU A 471 -0.22 -17.14 -6.26
CA LEU A 471 -1.27 -17.45 -7.23
C LEU A 471 -2.60 -16.78 -6.88
N ILE A 472 -2.95 -16.64 -5.59
CA ILE A 472 -4.16 -15.94 -5.17
C ILE A 472 -4.17 -14.48 -5.65
N PRO A 473 -3.16 -13.64 -5.38
CA PRO A 473 -3.13 -12.28 -5.89
C PRO A 473 -3.02 -12.20 -7.43
N VAL A 474 -2.34 -13.16 -8.08
CA VAL A 474 -2.35 -13.26 -9.55
C VAL A 474 -3.75 -13.58 -10.07
N GLY A 475 -4.46 -14.51 -9.43
CA GLY A 475 -5.84 -14.85 -9.76
C GLY A 475 -6.81 -13.70 -9.53
N ALA A 476 -6.63 -12.93 -8.45
CA ALA A 476 -7.43 -11.73 -8.18
C ALA A 476 -7.22 -10.65 -9.26
N LEU A 477 -5.97 -10.40 -9.65
CA LEU A 477 -5.65 -9.47 -10.74
C LEU A 477 -6.28 -9.93 -12.06
N ALA A 478 -6.12 -11.21 -12.40
CA ALA A 478 -6.71 -11.79 -13.61
C ALA A 478 -8.24 -11.73 -13.58
N GLY A 479 -8.86 -12.06 -12.44
CA GLY A 479 -10.30 -11.99 -12.24
C GLY A 479 -10.86 -10.58 -12.37
N ALA A 480 -10.19 -9.59 -11.80
CA ALA A 480 -10.57 -8.18 -11.92
C ALA A 480 -10.50 -7.70 -13.38
N LEU A 481 -9.42 -8.04 -14.10
CA LEU A 481 -9.29 -7.71 -15.51
C LEU A 481 -10.38 -8.39 -16.36
N LEU A 482 -10.61 -9.68 -16.16
CA LEU A 482 -11.65 -10.42 -16.87
C LEU A 482 -13.03 -9.86 -16.58
N TRP A 483 -13.31 -9.46 -15.35
CA TRP A 483 -14.56 -8.80 -14.99
C TRP A 483 -14.75 -7.50 -15.78
N VAL A 484 -13.74 -6.62 -15.82
CA VAL A 484 -13.77 -5.37 -16.61
C VAL A 484 -14.01 -5.66 -18.09
N VAL A 485 -13.29 -6.64 -18.65
CA VAL A 485 -13.38 -6.97 -20.08
C VAL A 485 -14.72 -7.59 -20.42
N VAL A 486 -15.22 -8.55 -19.64
CA VAL A 486 -16.47 -9.28 -19.92
C VAL A 486 -17.68 -8.39 -19.74
N THR A 487 -17.76 -7.61 -18.66
CA THR A 487 -18.90 -6.71 -18.40
C THR A 487 -18.93 -5.50 -19.33
N GLY A 488 -17.80 -5.16 -19.95
CA GLY A 488 -17.65 -3.91 -20.71
C GLY A 488 -17.71 -2.69 -19.81
N TYR A 489 -17.23 -2.84 -18.56
CA TYR A 489 -17.19 -1.78 -17.57
C TYR A 489 -16.67 -0.49 -18.18
N GLU A 490 -17.35 0.61 -17.89
CA GLU A 490 -17.00 1.94 -18.36
C GLU A 490 -16.87 2.07 -19.89
N ARG A 491 -17.38 1.14 -20.71
CA ARG A 491 -17.30 1.17 -22.19
C ARG A 491 -15.89 1.44 -22.71
N LEU A 492 -14.88 0.84 -22.09
CA LEU A 492 -13.48 1.05 -22.45
C LEU A 492 -13.20 0.65 -23.90
N GLY A 493 -12.28 1.36 -24.53
CA GLY A 493 -11.81 1.06 -25.88
C GLY A 493 -10.95 -0.18 -25.94
N LEU A 494 -10.89 -0.79 -27.12
CA LEU A 494 -10.12 -2.02 -27.36
C LEU A 494 -8.64 -1.87 -27.00
N LEU A 495 -8.02 -0.74 -27.36
CA LEU A 495 -6.60 -0.48 -27.05
C LEU A 495 -6.33 -0.43 -25.55
N VAL A 496 -7.23 0.17 -24.77
CA VAL A 496 -7.10 0.23 -23.32
C VAL A 496 -7.22 -1.16 -22.70
N LEU A 497 -8.22 -1.95 -23.12
CA LEU A 497 -8.39 -3.33 -22.64
C LEU A 497 -7.20 -4.22 -23.01
N ALA A 498 -6.69 -4.10 -24.22
CA ALA A 498 -5.49 -4.81 -24.66
C ALA A 498 -4.24 -4.36 -23.86
N GLY A 499 -4.11 -3.05 -23.63
CA GLY A 499 -3.04 -2.47 -22.80
C GLY A 499 -3.05 -3.01 -21.37
N MET A 500 -4.22 -3.06 -20.74
CA MET A 500 -4.39 -3.64 -19.38
C MET A 500 -4.01 -5.12 -19.37
N ALA A 501 -4.43 -5.90 -20.38
CA ALA A 501 -4.12 -7.32 -20.49
C ALA A 501 -2.61 -7.56 -20.66
N LEU A 502 -1.94 -6.82 -21.54
CA LEU A 502 -0.49 -6.93 -21.77
C LEU A 502 0.31 -6.51 -20.54
N PHE A 503 -0.09 -5.42 -19.89
CA PHE A 503 0.53 -4.95 -18.66
C PHE A 503 0.42 -5.99 -17.54
N ALA A 504 -0.78 -6.55 -17.34
CA ALA A 504 -1.01 -7.62 -16.35
C ALA A 504 -0.17 -8.87 -16.64
N LEU A 505 -0.08 -9.31 -17.90
CA LEU A 505 0.80 -10.43 -18.29
C LEU A 505 2.27 -10.12 -18.03
N GLY A 506 2.70 -8.88 -18.24
CA GLY A 506 4.06 -8.42 -17.91
C GLY A 506 4.36 -8.53 -16.41
N LEU A 507 3.42 -8.09 -15.54
CA LEU A 507 3.55 -8.23 -14.09
C LEU A 507 3.59 -9.71 -13.66
N VAL A 508 2.67 -10.54 -14.17
CA VAL A 508 2.65 -11.99 -13.88
C VAL A 508 3.96 -12.64 -14.29
N ARG A 509 4.45 -12.36 -15.51
CA ARG A 509 5.74 -12.88 -15.97
C ARG A 509 6.88 -12.45 -15.05
N SER A 510 6.90 -11.20 -14.59
CA SER A 510 7.89 -10.70 -13.63
C SER A 510 7.86 -11.50 -12.33
N VAL A 511 6.66 -11.71 -11.75
CA VAL A 511 6.46 -12.54 -10.54
C VAL A 511 7.03 -13.95 -10.73
N LEU A 512 6.66 -14.61 -11.83
CA LEU A 512 7.14 -15.96 -12.13
C LEU A 512 8.66 -16.00 -12.31
N SER A 513 9.26 -15.01 -12.99
CA SER A 513 10.71 -14.88 -13.14
C SER A 513 11.43 -14.74 -11.80
N MET A 514 10.85 -14.01 -10.86
CA MET A 514 11.38 -13.85 -9.50
C MET A 514 11.20 -15.09 -8.64
N ALA A 515 10.13 -15.84 -8.88
CA ALA A 515 9.82 -17.09 -8.19
C ALA A 515 10.67 -18.26 -8.69
N GLN A 516 11.24 -18.22 -9.88
CA GLN A 516 12.01 -19.34 -10.45
C GLN A 516 13.18 -19.76 -9.57
N TRP A 517 13.34 -21.07 -9.40
CA TRP A 517 14.51 -21.67 -8.77
C TRP A 517 15.76 -21.43 -9.63
N ARG A 518 16.87 -21.02 -9.00
CA ARG A 518 18.07 -20.56 -9.71
C ARG A 518 19.27 -21.52 -9.62
N HIS A 519 19.11 -22.63 -8.93
CA HIS A 519 20.14 -23.65 -8.76
C HIS A 519 19.69 -24.94 -9.43
N GLY A 520 20.59 -25.88 -9.59
CA GLY A 520 20.29 -27.18 -10.16
C GLY A 520 19.61 -28.14 -9.18
N PRO A 521 19.33 -29.38 -9.64
CA PRO A 521 18.64 -30.37 -8.82
C PRO A 521 19.48 -30.92 -7.65
N GLU A 522 20.81 -30.95 -7.77
CA GLU A 522 21.69 -31.43 -6.69
C GLU A 522 21.64 -30.50 -5.49
N ARG A 523 21.63 -29.18 -5.72
CA ARG A 523 21.48 -28.18 -4.67
C ARG A 523 20.13 -28.30 -3.97
N LEU A 524 19.06 -28.60 -4.72
CA LEU A 524 17.74 -28.84 -4.14
C LEU A 524 17.75 -30.08 -3.24
N GLN A 525 18.38 -31.17 -3.69
CA GLN A 525 18.53 -32.40 -2.92
C GLN A 525 19.33 -32.14 -1.62
N LEU A 526 20.46 -31.45 -1.73
CA LEU A 526 21.26 -31.04 -0.56
C LEU A 526 20.41 -30.28 0.46
N ARG A 527 19.70 -29.25 0.00
CA ARG A 527 18.81 -28.45 0.88
C ARG A 527 17.70 -29.28 1.52
N ARG A 528 17.14 -30.26 0.82
CA ARG A 528 16.14 -31.19 1.36
C ARG A 528 16.71 -32.09 2.46
N ARG A 529 17.95 -32.57 2.28
CA ARG A 529 18.63 -33.34 3.31
C ARG A 529 18.88 -32.46 4.56
N MET A 530 19.33 -31.23 4.37
CA MET A 530 19.49 -30.27 5.48
C MET A 530 18.16 -29.94 6.17
N ALA A 531 17.06 -29.83 5.39
CA ALA A 531 15.72 -29.63 5.94
C ALA A 531 15.25 -30.82 6.80
N ALA A 532 15.54 -32.04 6.40
CA ALA A 532 15.23 -33.25 7.18
C ALA A 532 16.03 -33.27 8.49
N ALA A 533 17.31 -32.96 8.44
CA ALA A 533 18.14 -32.85 9.64
C ALA A 533 17.64 -31.77 10.61
N ARG A 534 17.30 -30.59 10.09
CA ARG A 534 16.73 -29.51 10.90
C ARG A 534 15.43 -29.92 11.58
N ARG A 535 14.53 -30.59 10.86
CA ARG A 535 13.28 -31.10 11.46
C ARG A 535 13.56 -32.16 12.53
N TYR A 536 14.48 -33.08 12.28
CA TYR A 536 14.91 -34.06 13.27
C TYR A 536 15.42 -33.37 14.54
N PHE A 537 16.33 -32.40 14.42
CA PHE A 537 16.82 -31.66 15.57
C PHE A 537 15.71 -30.89 16.30
N ALA A 538 14.77 -30.29 15.57
CA ALA A 538 13.66 -29.60 16.18
C ALA A 538 12.69 -30.57 16.92
N GLN A 539 12.49 -31.77 16.40
CA GLN A 539 11.69 -32.82 17.04
C GLN A 539 12.37 -33.37 18.29
N GLU A 540 13.69 -33.58 18.25
CA GLU A 540 14.45 -34.00 19.42
C GLU A 540 14.43 -32.94 20.52
N LEU A 541 14.55 -31.64 20.18
CA LEU A 541 14.43 -30.53 21.14
C LEU A 541 13.01 -30.35 21.72
N ALA A 542 12.00 -31.02 21.16
CA ALA A 542 10.66 -31.07 21.74
C ALA A 542 10.49 -32.17 22.80
N ARG A 543 11.48 -33.06 22.97
CA ARG A 543 11.45 -34.17 23.91
C ARG A 543 12.11 -33.78 25.23
N PRO A 544 11.67 -34.35 26.37
CA PRO A 544 12.35 -34.15 27.65
C PRO A 544 13.80 -34.62 27.65
N GLU A 545 14.09 -35.73 26.98
CA GLU A 545 15.41 -36.33 26.85
C GLU A 545 15.80 -36.39 25.34
N PRO A 546 16.37 -35.32 24.79
CA PRO A 546 16.80 -35.27 23.41
C PRO A 546 18.01 -36.18 23.15
N ARG A 547 18.00 -36.89 22.03
CA ARG A 547 19.14 -37.70 21.60
C ARG A 547 20.19 -36.84 20.87
N LEU A 548 20.53 -35.70 21.46
CA LEU A 548 21.49 -34.74 20.94
C LEU A 548 22.77 -34.75 21.78
N LYS A 549 23.88 -34.44 21.12
CA LYS A 549 25.18 -34.29 21.78
C LYS A 549 25.50 -32.80 21.92
N ASP A 550 26.20 -32.46 22.99
CA ASP A 550 26.65 -31.08 23.27
C ASP A 550 27.56 -30.53 22.17
N GLU A 551 28.36 -31.40 21.54
CA GLU A 551 29.25 -31.06 20.44
C GLU A 551 28.48 -30.56 19.18
N TRP A 552 27.18 -30.85 19.06
CA TRP A 552 26.36 -30.46 17.91
C TRP A 552 25.75 -29.06 18.05
N LEU A 553 26.00 -28.35 19.14
CA LEU A 553 25.48 -27.01 19.41
C LEU A 553 25.71 -26.02 18.24
N PRO A 554 26.87 -25.91 17.60
CA PRO A 554 27.07 -25.00 16.50
C PRO A 554 26.14 -25.28 15.29
N TRP A 555 25.84 -26.57 15.00
CA TRP A 555 24.89 -26.95 13.94
C TRP A 555 23.45 -26.60 14.28
N LEU A 556 23.04 -26.77 15.56
CA LEU A 556 21.71 -26.36 16.01
C LEU A 556 21.53 -24.86 15.85
N ILE A 557 22.56 -24.07 16.18
CA ILE A 557 22.56 -22.61 16.00
C ILE A 557 22.47 -22.27 14.50
N ALA A 558 23.29 -22.90 13.66
CA ALA A 558 23.30 -22.68 12.21
C ALA A 558 21.94 -23.00 11.54
N PHE A 559 21.21 -23.99 12.05
CA PHE A 559 19.86 -24.30 11.62
C PHE A 559 18.80 -23.31 12.15
N GLY A 560 19.17 -22.28 12.92
CA GLY A 560 18.26 -21.32 13.50
C GLY A 560 17.37 -21.91 14.60
N LEU A 561 17.85 -22.93 15.32
CA LEU A 561 17.11 -23.60 16.40
C LEU A 561 17.37 -23.04 17.79
N ALA A 562 18.03 -21.88 17.91
CA ALA A 562 18.33 -21.23 19.20
C ALA A 562 17.08 -21.07 20.09
N SER A 563 15.97 -20.61 19.51
CA SER A 563 14.71 -20.45 20.25
C SER A 563 14.09 -21.78 20.73
N HIS A 564 14.32 -22.88 20.00
CA HIS A 564 13.89 -24.22 20.43
C HIS A 564 14.73 -24.71 21.59
N MET A 565 16.03 -24.42 21.57
CA MET A 565 16.93 -24.71 22.67
C MET A 565 16.53 -23.97 23.95
N ASP A 566 16.25 -22.66 23.85
CA ASP A 566 15.80 -21.86 24.99
C ASP A 566 14.49 -22.38 25.59
N LYS A 567 13.55 -22.79 24.73
CA LYS A 567 12.31 -23.43 25.17
C LYS A 567 12.58 -24.75 25.91
N TRP A 568 13.46 -25.58 25.35
CA TRP A 568 13.83 -26.85 25.99
C TRP A 568 14.46 -26.61 27.38
N PHE A 569 15.40 -25.66 27.48
CA PHE A 569 16.03 -25.31 28.75
C PHE A 569 15.05 -24.75 29.78
N THR A 570 14.09 -23.96 29.35
CA THR A 570 13.04 -23.41 30.20
C THR A 570 12.09 -24.51 30.69
N SER A 571 11.71 -25.43 29.81
CA SER A 571 10.72 -26.47 30.12
C SER A 571 11.32 -27.65 30.87
N PHE A 572 12.53 -28.07 30.56
CA PHE A 572 13.13 -29.31 31.01
C PHE A 572 14.48 -29.14 31.75
N GLY A 573 15.12 -27.96 31.65
CA GLY A 573 16.45 -27.73 32.19
C GLY A 573 16.57 -27.93 33.70
N GLY A 574 15.47 -27.82 34.46
CA GLY A 574 15.39 -28.17 35.87
C GLY A 574 15.54 -29.67 36.14
N ALA A 575 14.91 -30.50 35.29
CA ALA A 575 14.97 -31.96 35.37
C ALA A 575 16.35 -32.50 34.95
N ALA A 576 16.97 -31.90 33.90
CA ALA A 576 18.32 -32.26 33.45
C ALA A 576 19.39 -31.96 34.52
N ARG A 577 19.26 -30.86 35.29
CA ARG A 577 20.13 -30.58 36.43
C ARG A 577 19.95 -31.58 37.59
N ALA A 578 18.75 -32.07 37.84
CA ALA A 578 18.47 -33.09 38.82
C ALA A 578 19.08 -34.44 38.42
N ALA A 579 18.91 -34.86 37.15
CA ALA A 579 19.49 -36.10 36.61
C ALA A 579 21.03 -36.08 36.60
N ALA A 580 21.67 -34.97 36.26
CA ALA A 580 23.13 -34.81 36.33
C ALA A 580 23.67 -34.91 37.75
N ARG A 581 22.88 -34.53 38.77
CA ARG A 581 23.26 -34.71 40.20
C ARG A 581 23.13 -36.15 40.67
N THR A 582 22.19 -36.94 40.08
CA THR A 582 21.99 -38.34 40.45
C THR A 582 23.01 -39.29 39.80
N THR A 583 23.57 -38.91 38.65
CA THR A 583 24.63 -39.70 37.98
C THR A 583 26.04 -39.40 38.48
N SER A 584 26.27 -38.30 39.19
CA SER A 584 27.54 -37.93 39.83
C SER A 584 27.60 -38.26 41.33
N GLY A 585 26.86 -39.27 41.74
CA GLY A 585 26.88 -39.76 43.13
C GLY A 585 28.14 -40.49 43.46
N THR A 586 29.18 -39.81 43.87
CA THR A 586 30.14 -40.13 44.96
C THR A 586 31.15 -38.99 45.10
N SER A 587 30.83 -38.02 45.93
CA SER A 587 31.72 -37.39 46.91
C SER A 587 30.95 -36.28 47.64
N SER A 588 30.81 -36.55 48.92
CA SER A 588 30.26 -35.71 49.97
C SER A 588 30.95 -34.35 50.08
N SER A 589 30.19 -33.26 50.01
CA SER A 589 30.36 -32.13 50.91
C SER A 589 29.09 -31.30 50.95
N SER A 590 28.45 -31.34 52.11
CA SER A 590 27.36 -30.50 52.57
C SER A 590 27.70 -29.02 52.49
N TRP A 591 26.87 -28.25 51.75
CA TRP A 591 26.70 -26.82 52.01
C TRP A 591 25.23 -26.44 51.80
N SER A 592 24.55 -26.41 52.93
CA SER A 592 23.31 -25.68 53.09
C SER A 592 23.63 -24.19 53.16
N SER A 593 23.11 -23.39 52.27
CA SER A 593 22.90 -21.98 52.53
C SER A 593 21.76 -21.44 51.68
N SER A 594 20.64 -21.17 52.37
CA SER A 594 19.70 -20.15 52.02
C SER A 594 20.44 -18.80 51.93
N GLY A 595 20.42 -18.17 50.75
CA GLY A 595 21.07 -16.86 50.58
C GLY A 595 20.70 -16.32 49.20
N SER A 596 19.89 -15.26 49.18
CA SER A 596 19.80 -14.32 48.07
C SER A 596 21.18 -13.77 47.77
N GLY A 597 21.88 -14.35 46.79
CA GLY A 597 23.26 -13.99 46.41
C GLY A 597 23.33 -13.56 44.96
N SER A 598 23.83 -12.35 44.78
CA SER A 598 24.32 -11.74 43.55
C SER A 598 24.93 -12.77 42.59
N ALA A 599 24.46 -12.76 41.33
CA ALA A 599 24.99 -13.59 40.26
C ALA A 599 26.46 -13.22 39.98
N SER A 600 27.39 -13.96 40.56
CA SER A 600 28.79 -14.00 40.15
C SER A 600 28.86 -14.58 38.74
N GLY A 601 29.60 -13.92 37.83
CA GLY A 601 29.75 -14.27 36.42
C GLY A 601 29.98 -15.76 36.21
N SER A 602 29.03 -16.44 35.62
CA SER A 602 29.18 -17.80 35.14
C SER A 602 30.05 -17.77 33.89
N SER A 603 31.33 -18.09 34.02
CA SER A 603 32.13 -18.43 32.86
C SER A 603 31.55 -19.71 32.27
N TRP A 604 31.14 -19.66 30.97
CA TRP A 604 30.85 -20.86 30.20
C TRP A 604 32.21 -21.56 29.97
N SER A 605 32.55 -22.46 30.85
CA SER A 605 33.73 -23.30 30.70
C SER A 605 33.32 -24.54 29.92
N GLY A 606 33.52 -24.51 28.64
CA GLY A 606 33.52 -25.62 27.72
C GLY A 606 32.36 -26.60 27.87
N MET A 607 31.77 -27.05 26.76
CA MET A 607 30.89 -28.19 26.75
C MET A 607 31.57 -29.36 27.47
N GLY A 608 31.11 -29.64 28.72
CA GLY A 608 31.69 -30.67 29.54
C GLY A 608 31.62 -32.03 28.87
N GLY A 609 32.73 -32.72 28.76
CA GLY A 609 32.87 -34.01 28.07
C GLY A 609 32.14 -35.18 28.73
N GLY A 610 30.87 -35.07 28.93
CA GLY A 610 29.98 -36.11 29.41
C GLY A 610 28.77 -36.21 28.48
N GLY A 611 28.62 -37.30 27.77
CA GLY A 611 27.72 -37.59 26.67
C GLY A 611 26.23 -37.35 26.85
N GLY A 612 25.80 -36.17 27.22
CA GLY A 612 24.39 -35.77 27.28
C GLY A 612 24.22 -34.26 27.24
N PHE A 613 23.14 -33.79 26.68
CA PHE A 613 22.73 -32.37 26.49
C PHE A 613 22.46 -31.67 27.88
N SER A 614 23.44 -31.65 28.76
CA SER A 614 23.29 -31.30 30.19
C SER A 614 23.84 -29.94 30.64
N GLY A 615 24.53 -29.21 29.76
CA GLY A 615 25.19 -27.92 30.08
C GLY A 615 24.31 -26.65 30.07
N GLY A 616 23.06 -26.75 30.26
CA GLY A 616 21.98 -25.97 29.65
C GLY A 616 21.59 -24.61 30.14
N GLY A 617 22.03 -24.11 31.28
CA GLY A 617 21.57 -22.79 31.75
C GLY A 617 22.43 -21.61 31.27
N SER A 618 23.66 -21.84 30.93
CA SER A 618 24.61 -20.84 30.42
C SER A 618 24.62 -20.74 28.88
N SER A 619 24.21 -21.81 28.19
CA SER A 619 24.18 -21.86 26.73
C SER A 619 23.17 -20.90 26.12
N GLY A 620 21.95 -20.77 26.68
CA GLY A 620 20.94 -19.86 26.19
C GLY A 620 21.36 -18.38 26.29
N MET A 621 21.92 -17.98 27.41
CA MET A 621 22.43 -16.60 27.59
C MET A 621 23.61 -16.32 26.67
N TRP A 622 24.49 -17.28 26.45
CA TRP A 622 25.60 -17.15 25.53
C TRP A 622 25.11 -17.00 24.09
N VAL A 623 24.20 -17.87 23.65
CA VAL A 623 23.62 -17.80 22.31
C VAL A 623 22.91 -16.46 22.06
N ALA A 624 22.16 -15.97 23.06
CA ALA A 624 21.50 -14.66 22.96
C ALA A 624 22.52 -13.51 22.86
N ALA A 625 23.59 -13.54 23.69
CA ALA A 625 24.64 -12.52 23.67
C ALA A 625 25.45 -12.58 22.36
N ALA A 626 25.83 -13.76 21.90
CA ALA A 626 26.55 -13.95 20.63
C ALA A 626 25.70 -13.58 19.43
N SER A 627 24.41 -13.94 19.43
CA SER A 627 23.46 -13.53 18.37
C SER A 627 23.26 -12.01 18.31
N SER A 628 23.32 -11.31 19.43
CA SER A 628 23.27 -9.84 19.46
C SER A 628 24.50 -9.19 18.81
N VAL A 629 25.67 -9.80 18.92
CA VAL A 629 26.90 -9.38 18.22
C VAL A 629 26.81 -9.73 16.74
N ALA A 630 26.30 -10.92 16.44
CA ALA A 630 26.12 -11.42 15.08
C ALA A 630 25.08 -10.63 14.27
N ALA A 631 24.05 -10.07 14.91
CA ALA A 631 23.07 -9.19 14.28
C ALA A 631 23.66 -7.85 13.83
N GLY A 632 24.88 -7.50 14.31
CA GLY A 632 25.58 -6.30 13.90
C GLY A 632 25.09 -5.01 14.55
N VAL A 633 25.54 -3.88 13.99
CA VAL A 633 25.22 -2.52 14.46
C VAL A 633 24.61 -1.73 13.31
N SER A 634 23.38 -1.28 13.48
CA SER A 634 22.69 -0.46 12.47
C SER A 634 23.29 0.94 12.40
N LYS A 635 23.46 1.46 11.18
CA LYS A 635 23.83 2.87 10.98
C LYS A 635 22.65 3.77 11.39
N PRO A 636 22.91 4.89 12.10
CA PRO A 636 21.84 5.85 12.39
C PRO A 636 21.19 6.32 11.09
N SER A 637 19.87 6.20 10.99
CA SER A 637 19.12 6.75 9.88
C SER A 637 19.09 8.28 10.02
N SER A 638 19.63 9.01 9.04
CA SER A 638 19.35 10.44 8.91
C SER A 638 17.88 10.60 8.58
N SER A 639 17.06 10.94 9.57
CA SER A 639 15.67 11.29 9.37
C SER A 639 15.59 12.62 8.64
N SER A 640 15.47 12.60 7.32
CA SER A 640 14.90 13.71 6.57
C SER A 640 13.40 13.70 6.87
N GLY A 641 12.95 14.66 7.68
CA GLY A 641 11.55 14.85 8.01
C GLY A 641 10.73 15.19 6.76
N GLY A 642 9.94 14.25 6.31
CA GLY A 642 8.86 14.43 5.36
C GLY A 642 7.54 14.36 6.12
N SER A 643 6.95 15.51 6.43
CA SER A 643 5.59 15.62 6.94
C SER A 643 4.61 15.26 5.83
N SER A 644 4.04 14.07 5.87
CA SER A 644 2.90 13.67 5.05
C SER A 644 1.61 14.15 5.73
N SER A 645 1.03 15.24 5.22
CA SER A 645 -0.33 15.65 5.50
C SER A 645 -1.30 14.76 4.72
N SER A 646 -2.04 13.93 5.43
CA SER A 646 -3.16 13.16 4.90
C SER A 646 -4.35 14.11 4.67
N GLY A 647 -4.58 14.52 3.41
CA GLY A 647 -5.78 15.18 2.96
C GLY A 647 -6.88 14.14 2.66
N GLY A 648 -7.94 14.14 3.46
CA GLY A 648 -9.16 13.39 3.17
C GLY A 648 -9.90 14.00 1.99
N SER A 649 -10.16 13.23 0.93
CA SER A 649 -11.02 13.60 -0.18
C SER A 649 -12.47 13.32 0.18
N SER A 650 -13.25 14.38 0.42
CA SER A 650 -14.71 14.34 0.41
C SER A 650 -15.19 14.59 -1.02
N SER A 651 -15.95 13.65 -1.59
CA SER A 651 -16.68 13.83 -2.82
C SER A 651 -17.84 14.80 -2.57
N GLY A 652 -17.72 16.04 -3.08
CA GLY A 652 -18.78 17.06 -3.03
C GLY A 652 -19.58 17.07 -4.33
N GLY A 653 -20.88 17.05 -4.24
CA GLY A 653 -21.80 17.26 -5.33
C GLY A 653 -21.82 18.74 -5.77
N GLY A 654 -22.11 18.99 -7.06
CA GLY A 654 -22.10 20.30 -7.65
C GLY A 654 -23.39 21.08 -7.42
N GLY A 655 -23.33 22.39 -7.27
CA GLY A 655 -24.44 23.27 -6.97
C GLY A 655 -24.50 24.54 -7.83
N GLY A 656 -25.63 25.20 -7.82
CA GLY A 656 -25.80 26.53 -8.38
C GLY A 656 -26.14 27.50 -7.27
N GLY A 657 -25.53 28.65 -7.26
CA GLY A 657 -25.74 29.62 -6.19
C GLY A 657 -25.26 31.03 -6.53
N GLY A 658 -25.37 31.93 -5.55
CA GLY A 658 -24.74 33.25 -5.56
C GLY A 658 -23.42 33.23 -4.78
N TRP A 659 -22.56 34.14 -5.07
CA TRP A 659 -21.27 34.33 -4.38
C TRP A 659 -20.98 35.79 -4.02
#